data_e3acb40f31808638388f9fec07c7eada
#
_entry.id   e3acb40f31808638388f9fec07c7eada
#
_cell.length_a   1.000
_cell.length_b   1.000
_cell.length_c   1.000
_cell.angle_alpha   90.00
_cell.angle_beta   90.00
_cell.angle_gamma   90.00
#
_symmetry.space_group_name_H-M   'P 1'
#
loop_
_entity.id
_entity.type
_entity.pdbx_description
1 polymer ?
#
loop_
_entity_poly.entity_id
_entity_poly.type
_entity_poly.pdbx_seq_one_letter_code
_entity_poly.pdbx_strand_id
1 'polypeptide(L)'
;MLHLTKPQKETIYMKITRVLLAALFLVTPLMFFTDLTENPFQVQNTVLYVLLALIYATMAVKFLRSKTIDFTKTFFDLAFFVYVIVCAVTWLSAVSSEPQALRQTMFYNMLNYGTLLLVVALGAYVVSKNVVFSGVIESKTNYILLFIVWGALWLLLPYLHTMLSADNLFARMFDWYAVLLWAAGIWLGMRVLKKVTQENIIVLVFISVFLACVYGVLQALGLEFLWPFEMSQFASKAFSTFGNPNFLSSAVVMLLPAIAVYFLRAESKKDMLVYGFLTLVYLLYLSFGLARSCWLGAACGFIMMWMFGSLRSLVWGRRLRAFLLILLAFGVLYGSAYFGGSKSPVAARAEELSQVTPSNFTLDVDKDHIFQSLHQRLFMWDVSKEIFLSRPVMGAGLGNFQMAFAQNQYKTLLKHPNLRELKARTNAPHNEVFFQLAQGGIVGVGLFLFMFMVLFLEVKDFASHKKEGDKKQLLQAVFCGILGMLVDNMLNISLHAVVPAFIFWWFVGAEVSGVGKEDRTVAITVNPVTKTVGLAVLAFCGAVIVWQGLVLCSYFRGYEGLKLQASGQVKEAQANYARALALYPANTEAGLRLGNTYLQEHDYKNALTAYEKTLSAAAYYDEVYFNAALAALGAGEEEKAVRYLTEHLKLSPFNLRAYVMLGSLIRQDVIYANDDNLKLLDRGVHLFPYAAELWTTLGDIYVKRDETEFAKNLYKRGLTADTLDRTLLQNLKRLYKKTQEELPPIAAQAQRIQDLHVKAANYWSQSVSGRRKLRTDIEAYIKDFPNDTNGPVLLALYFNQAGNALKSKELLEGVLKEHPEDLSANLALSSLLYRAEQTQDAVYYLKSALFYYPENLTATKRLAALGKK
;
A
#
# COMPACT_ATOMS: atom_id res chain seq x y z
N MET A 1 21.95 29.98 12.45
CA MET A 1 23.31 29.63 11.91
C MET A 1 23.59 30.12 10.50
N LEU A 2 22.61 30.61 9.79
CA LEU A 2 22.74 31.26 8.49
C LEU A 2 22.41 32.76 8.57
N HIS A 3 22.50 33.38 9.78
CA HIS A 3 22.33 34.80 9.96
C HIS A 3 23.49 35.57 9.33
N LEU A 4 23.25 36.15 8.14
CA LEU A 4 24.17 37.01 7.42
C LEU A 4 23.74 38.47 7.56
N THR A 5 24.12 39.10 8.66
CA THR A 5 23.89 40.56 8.87
C THR A 5 25.08 41.45 8.42
N LYS A 6 26.17 40.84 7.95
CA LYS A 6 27.30 41.57 7.32
C LYS A 6 27.81 40.76 6.11
N PRO A 7 28.39 41.40 5.05
CA PRO A 7 29.01 40.71 3.92
C PRO A 7 30.28 39.98 4.38
N GLN A 8 30.13 38.85 5.05
CA GLN A 8 31.21 37.92 5.30
C GLN A 8 31.54 37.17 4.01
N LYS A 9 32.86 36.99 3.71
CA LYS A 9 33.30 36.09 2.65
C LYS A 9 32.58 34.75 2.77
N GLU A 10 31.92 34.31 1.70
CA GLU A 10 31.14 33.07 1.65
C GLU A 10 32.06 31.90 2.02
N THR A 11 31.77 31.23 3.14
CA THR A 11 32.53 30.08 3.61
C THR A 11 32.29 28.88 2.68
N ILE A 12 33.28 27.98 2.59
CA ILE A 12 33.18 26.76 1.78
C ILE A 12 31.96 25.92 2.19
N TYR A 13 31.58 25.90 3.47
CA TYR A 13 30.40 25.19 3.98
C TYR A 13 29.10 25.76 3.39
N MET A 14 29.03 27.09 3.22
CA MET A 14 27.84 27.73 2.62
C MET A 14 27.71 27.38 1.14
N LYS A 15 28.84 27.32 0.41
CA LYS A 15 28.85 26.88 -0.99
C LYS A 15 28.36 25.44 -1.13
N ILE A 16 28.92 24.53 -0.31
CA ILE A 16 28.54 23.13 -0.30
C ILE A 16 27.05 22.99 0.03
N THR A 17 26.57 23.62 1.11
CA THR A 17 25.14 23.55 1.50
C THR A 17 24.24 24.09 0.39
N ARG A 18 24.61 25.13 -0.32
CA ARG A 18 23.85 25.68 -1.45
C ARG A 18 23.75 24.69 -2.61
N VAL A 19 24.85 24.03 -2.98
CA VAL A 19 24.85 23.00 -4.01
C VAL A 19 23.94 21.84 -3.61
N LEU A 20 24.09 21.34 -2.36
CA LEU A 20 23.30 20.24 -1.85
C LEU A 20 21.79 20.59 -1.77
N LEU A 21 21.43 21.79 -1.36
CA LEU A 21 20.04 22.26 -1.34
C LEU A 21 19.46 22.37 -2.76
N ALA A 22 20.24 22.93 -3.71
CA ALA A 22 19.80 22.99 -5.10
C ALA A 22 19.58 21.57 -5.68
N ALA A 23 20.48 20.65 -5.43
CA ALA A 23 20.33 19.26 -5.82
C ALA A 23 19.10 18.61 -5.14
N LEU A 24 18.95 18.80 -3.83
CA LEU A 24 17.86 18.23 -3.04
C LEU A 24 16.47 18.63 -3.58
N PHE A 25 16.27 19.90 -3.89
CA PHE A 25 14.97 20.41 -4.35
C PHE A 25 14.70 20.27 -5.83
N LEU A 26 15.72 20.13 -6.67
CA LEU A 26 15.55 19.96 -8.11
C LEU A 26 15.73 18.52 -8.57
N VAL A 27 16.76 17.84 -8.04
CA VAL A 27 17.06 16.47 -8.51
C VAL A 27 16.09 15.45 -7.92
N THR A 28 15.85 15.49 -6.59
CA THR A 28 15.06 14.42 -5.94
C THR A 28 13.61 14.33 -6.44
N PRO A 29 12.82 15.41 -6.60
CA PRO A 29 11.45 15.28 -7.08
C PRO A 29 11.32 14.85 -8.55
N LEU A 30 12.39 15.02 -9.35
CA LEU A 30 12.38 14.73 -10.78
C LEU A 30 13.13 13.44 -11.15
N MET A 31 13.92 12.89 -10.22
CA MET A 31 14.73 11.71 -10.46
C MET A 31 13.94 10.45 -10.28
N PHE A 32 13.74 9.69 -11.35
CA PHE A 32 13.21 8.35 -11.26
C PHE A 32 13.79 7.49 -12.37
N PHE A 33 13.93 6.17 -12.11
CA PHE A 33 14.54 5.24 -13.07
C PHE A 33 13.70 3.97 -13.15
N THR A 34 13.28 3.62 -14.34
CA THR A 34 12.40 2.48 -14.61
C THR A 34 13.16 1.18 -14.91
N ASP A 35 14.47 1.27 -15.18
CA ASP A 35 15.27 0.11 -15.62
C ASP A 35 16.39 -0.30 -14.64
N LEU A 36 16.57 0.42 -13.53
CA LEU A 36 17.57 0.10 -12.51
C LEU A 36 17.03 -0.75 -11.37
N THR A 37 15.77 -0.56 -11.01
CA THR A 37 15.09 -1.28 -9.93
C THR A 37 13.65 -1.53 -10.30
N GLU A 38 13.05 -2.61 -9.81
CA GLU A 38 11.63 -2.92 -10.01
C GLU A 38 10.72 -1.79 -9.49
N ASN A 39 11.12 -1.16 -8.38
CA ASN A 39 10.51 0.06 -7.89
C ASN A 39 11.33 1.28 -8.33
N PRO A 40 10.89 2.05 -9.33
CA PRO A 40 11.67 3.17 -9.89
C PRO A 40 11.96 4.31 -8.89
N PHE A 41 11.20 4.37 -7.80
CA PHE A 41 11.37 5.41 -6.75
C PHE A 41 12.46 5.06 -5.74
N GLN A 42 13.00 3.83 -5.78
CA GLN A 42 14.05 3.43 -4.85
C GLN A 42 15.30 4.30 -5.01
N VAL A 43 15.67 4.66 -6.25
CA VAL A 43 16.77 5.58 -6.53
C VAL A 43 16.49 6.98 -5.98
N GLN A 44 15.28 7.51 -6.23
CA GLN A 44 14.83 8.80 -5.73
C GLN A 44 14.93 8.87 -4.20
N ASN A 45 14.41 7.85 -3.51
CA ASN A 45 14.46 7.75 -2.07
C ASN A 45 15.90 7.73 -1.56
N THR A 46 16.75 6.89 -2.14
CA THR A 46 18.18 6.79 -1.77
C THR A 46 18.89 8.11 -1.93
N VAL A 47 18.70 8.80 -3.07
CA VAL A 47 19.33 10.10 -3.34
C VAL A 47 18.89 11.15 -2.31
N LEU A 48 17.58 11.17 -1.95
CA LEU A 48 17.11 12.11 -0.94
C LEU A 48 17.74 11.84 0.43
N TYR A 49 17.80 10.58 0.88
CA TYR A 49 18.44 10.22 2.14
C TYR A 49 19.93 10.62 2.17
N VAL A 50 20.66 10.35 1.08
CA VAL A 50 22.08 10.66 0.96
C VAL A 50 22.31 12.18 0.96
N LEU A 51 21.53 12.96 0.20
CA LEU A 51 21.68 14.42 0.18
C LEU A 51 21.37 15.05 1.54
N LEU A 52 20.31 14.61 2.22
CA LEU A 52 20.02 15.07 3.58
C LEU A 52 21.14 14.70 4.56
N ALA A 53 21.64 13.46 4.52
CA ALA A 53 22.74 13.03 5.36
C ALA A 53 24.02 13.87 5.11
N LEU A 54 24.32 14.22 3.85
CA LEU A 54 25.44 15.10 3.49
C LEU A 54 25.26 16.53 4.01
N ILE A 55 24.02 17.08 3.96
CA ILE A 55 23.71 18.39 4.55
C ILE A 55 23.93 18.35 6.07
N TYR A 56 23.43 17.30 6.75
CA TYR A 56 23.67 17.11 8.17
C TYR A 56 25.15 16.98 8.51
N ALA A 57 25.90 16.18 7.75
CA ALA A 57 27.33 16.04 7.95
C ALA A 57 28.06 17.39 7.81
N THR A 58 27.66 18.20 6.81
CA THR A 58 28.20 19.54 6.59
C THR A 58 27.89 20.47 7.78
N MET A 59 26.66 20.40 8.32
CA MET A 59 26.25 21.15 9.51
C MET A 59 27.02 20.68 10.76
N ALA A 60 27.18 19.36 10.95
CA ALA A 60 27.93 18.79 12.07
C ALA A 60 29.41 19.17 12.02
N VAL A 61 30.06 19.14 10.84
CA VAL A 61 31.45 19.61 10.68
C VAL A 61 31.59 21.09 11.01
N LYS A 62 30.64 21.93 10.57
CA LYS A 62 30.60 23.36 10.97
C LYS A 62 30.44 23.51 12.47
N PHE A 63 29.55 22.71 13.09
CA PHE A 63 29.35 22.68 14.54
C PHE A 63 30.66 22.37 15.29
N LEU A 64 31.35 21.32 14.94
CA LEU A 64 32.57 20.87 15.58
C LEU A 64 33.74 21.90 15.51
N ARG A 65 33.70 22.79 14.50
CA ARG A 65 34.69 23.86 14.29
C ARG A 65 34.27 25.20 14.92
N SER A 66 33.03 25.34 15.37
CA SER A 66 32.52 26.56 16.00
C SER A 66 32.79 26.57 17.51
N LYS A 67 32.89 27.76 18.13
CA LYS A 67 32.98 27.92 19.59
C LYS A 67 31.60 27.95 20.24
N THR A 68 30.64 28.57 19.58
CA THR A 68 29.25 28.73 20.02
C THR A 68 28.32 28.55 18.82
N ILE A 69 27.08 28.16 19.09
CA ILE A 69 26.00 28.03 18.14
C ILE A 69 24.73 28.61 18.71
N ASP A 70 24.09 29.48 17.96
CA ASP A 70 22.80 30.03 18.32
C ASP A 70 21.69 29.07 17.89
N PHE A 71 20.83 28.71 18.83
CA PHE A 71 19.67 27.85 18.60
C PHE A 71 18.41 28.56 19.09
N THR A 72 17.46 28.80 18.22
CA THR A 72 16.16 29.37 18.58
C THR A 72 15.24 28.25 19.08
N LYS A 73 14.86 28.33 20.35
CA LYS A 73 13.95 27.38 20.99
C LYS A 73 12.50 27.75 20.72
N THR A 74 11.67 26.75 20.41
CA THR A 74 10.21 26.89 20.32
C THR A 74 9.55 25.77 21.11
N PHE A 75 8.27 25.93 21.46
CA PHE A 75 7.51 24.83 22.07
C PHE A 75 7.33 23.65 21.15
N PHE A 76 7.25 23.91 19.83
CA PHE A 76 7.17 22.86 18.85
C PHE A 76 8.40 21.95 18.87
N ASP A 77 9.62 22.48 19.07
CA ASP A 77 10.83 21.66 19.21
C ASP A 77 10.67 20.61 20.32
N LEU A 78 10.22 21.04 21.48
CA LEU A 78 10.02 20.13 22.60
C LEU A 78 8.98 19.04 22.26
N ALA A 79 7.83 19.44 21.72
CA ALA A 79 6.78 18.50 21.32
C ALA A 79 7.27 17.49 20.30
N PHE A 80 8.02 17.94 19.28
CA PHE A 80 8.56 17.09 18.24
C PHE A 80 9.65 16.12 18.75
N PHE A 81 10.59 16.60 19.55
CA PHE A 81 11.61 15.74 20.15
C PHE A 81 11.01 14.71 21.11
N VAL A 82 10.00 15.09 21.92
CA VAL A 82 9.29 14.14 22.78
C VAL A 82 8.57 13.09 21.92
N TYR A 83 7.92 13.49 20.83
CA TYR A 83 7.29 12.55 19.88
C TYR A 83 8.31 11.54 19.32
N VAL A 84 9.49 12.00 18.87
CA VAL A 84 10.56 11.12 18.35
C VAL A 84 11.05 10.15 19.43
N ILE A 85 11.26 10.62 20.67
CA ILE A 85 11.67 9.76 21.79
C ILE A 85 10.60 8.72 22.10
N VAL A 86 9.34 9.11 22.14
CA VAL A 86 8.22 8.19 22.40
C VAL A 86 8.09 7.15 21.28
N CYS A 87 8.29 7.52 20.02
CA CYS A 87 8.35 6.56 18.93
C CYS A 87 9.43 5.48 19.15
N ALA A 88 10.61 5.86 19.64
CA ALA A 88 11.67 4.90 19.98
C ALA A 88 11.27 4.03 21.20
N VAL A 89 10.64 4.61 22.22
CA VAL A 89 10.16 3.87 23.40
C VAL A 89 9.05 2.88 23.02
N THR A 90 8.10 3.25 22.16
CA THR A 90 7.04 2.35 21.68
C THR A 90 7.63 1.16 20.92
N TRP A 91 8.66 1.39 20.12
CA TRP A 91 9.38 0.31 19.43
C TRP A 91 10.08 -0.62 20.42
N LEU A 92 10.83 -0.09 21.39
CA LEU A 92 11.52 -0.89 22.42
C LEU A 92 10.52 -1.72 23.24
N SER A 93 9.40 -1.14 23.64
CA SER A 93 8.32 -1.84 24.34
C SER A 93 7.76 -2.98 23.50
N ALA A 94 7.51 -2.76 22.21
CA ALA A 94 7.02 -3.79 21.33
C ALA A 94 8.03 -4.94 21.14
N VAL A 95 9.31 -4.63 20.91
CA VAL A 95 10.37 -5.66 20.76
C VAL A 95 10.53 -6.51 22.02
N SER A 96 10.39 -5.91 23.22
CA SER A 96 10.52 -6.65 24.47
C SER A 96 9.37 -7.65 24.68
N SER A 97 8.18 -7.35 24.16
CA SER A 97 6.97 -8.15 24.33
C SER A 97 6.77 -9.22 23.25
N GLU A 98 7.53 -9.16 22.14
CA GLU A 98 7.39 -10.10 21.03
C GLU A 98 8.35 -11.31 21.12
N PRO A 99 7.96 -12.46 20.54
CA PRO A 99 8.84 -13.63 20.43
C PRO A 99 10.17 -13.29 19.74
N GLN A 100 11.24 -13.98 20.15
CA GLN A 100 12.59 -13.76 19.60
C GLN A 100 12.63 -13.88 18.07
N ALA A 101 11.83 -14.76 17.48
CA ALA A 101 11.75 -14.97 16.03
C ALA A 101 11.30 -13.72 15.25
N LEU A 102 10.52 -12.82 15.87
CA LEU A 102 10.01 -11.61 15.23
C LEU A 102 10.95 -10.40 15.40
N ARG A 103 11.90 -10.44 16.33
CA ARG A 103 12.76 -9.29 16.67
C ARG A 103 13.62 -8.84 15.50
N GLN A 104 14.09 -9.75 14.67
CA GLN A 104 14.88 -9.40 13.48
C GLN A 104 14.03 -8.67 12.43
N THR A 105 12.79 -9.13 12.19
CA THR A 105 11.82 -8.40 11.35
C THR A 105 11.57 -6.99 11.88
N MET A 106 11.33 -6.86 13.19
CA MET A 106 11.09 -5.56 13.83
C MET A 106 12.30 -4.63 13.75
N PHE A 107 13.52 -5.17 13.79
CA PHE A 107 14.74 -4.42 13.60
C PHE A 107 14.84 -3.83 12.18
N TYR A 108 14.58 -4.62 11.12
CA TYR A 108 14.58 -4.09 9.75
C TYR A 108 13.43 -3.09 9.52
N ASN A 109 12.27 -3.34 10.09
CA ASN A 109 11.15 -2.40 10.04
C ASN A 109 11.54 -1.05 10.69
N MET A 110 12.19 -1.07 11.85
CA MET A 110 12.67 0.12 12.52
C MET A 110 13.74 0.85 11.71
N LEU A 111 14.68 0.14 11.08
CA LEU A 111 15.69 0.76 10.21
C LEU A 111 15.02 1.54 9.07
N ASN A 112 14.00 1.00 8.46
CA ASN A 112 13.30 1.64 7.34
C ASN A 112 12.49 2.86 7.82
N TYR A 113 11.61 2.69 8.81
CA TYR A 113 10.78 3.78 9.33
C TYR A 113 11.54 4.77 10.19
N GLY A 114 12.53 4.29 10.97
CA GLY A 114 13.41 5.15 11.73
C GLY A 114 14.23 6.06 10.83
N THR A 115 14.66 5.57 9.66
CA THR A 115 15.33 6.41 8.65
C THR A 115 14.38 7.47 8.10
N LEU A 116 13.12 7.14 7.80
CA LEU A 116 12.11 8.13 7.40
C LEU A 116 11.91 9.18 8.49
N LEU A 117 11.74 8.78 9.74
CA LEU A 117 11.52 9.69 10.85
C LEU A 117 12.75 10.55 11.16
N LEU A 118 13.93 9.93 11.32
CA LEU A 118 15.14 10.62 11.78
C LEU A 118 15.86 11.39 10.67
N VAL A 119 15.89 10.85 9.45
CA VAL A 119 16.61 11.51 8.34
C VAL A 119 15.66 12.44 7.58
N VAL A 120 14.47 11.98 7.21
CA VAL A 120 13.57 12.81 6.40
C VAL A 120 12.80 13.80 7.28
N ALA A 121 12.00 13.32 8.26
CA ALA A 121 11.15 14.21 9.03
C ALA A 121 11.98 15.16 9.92
N LEU A 122 12.77 14.60 10.85
CA LEU A 122 13.62 15.41 11.73
C LEU A 122 14.67 16.18 10.93
N GLY A 123 15.21 15.57 9.84
CA GLY A 123 16.18 16.17 8.98
C GLY A 123 15.71 17.39 8.23
N ALA A 124 14.63 17.24 7.53
CA ALA A 124 14.03 18.37 6.82
C ALA A 124 13.66 19.49 7.79
N TYR A 125 13.06 19.13 8.94
CA TYR A 125 12.68 20.08 9.99
C TYR A 125 13.90 20.88 10.51
N VAL A 126 14.97 20.20 10.95
CA VAL A 126 16.14 20.86 11.52
C VAL A 126 16.88 21.71 10.49
N VAL A 127 17.06 21.22 9.27
CA VAL A 127 17.74 21.98 8.21
C VAL A 127 16.90 23.21 7.84
N SER A 128 15.59 23.04 7.62
CA SER A 128 14.68 24.12 7.25
C SER A 128 14.61 25.19 8.33
N LYS A 129 14.51 24.80 9.61
CA LYS A 129 14.48 25.73 10.73
C LYS A 129 15.69 26.67 10.80
N ASN A 130 16.85 26.24 10.26
CA ASN A 130 18.07 27.06 10.20
C ASN A 130 18.15 27.95 8.95
N VAL A 131 17.16 27.92 8.05
CA VAL A 131 17.06 28.82 6.90
C VAL A 131 16.16 29.99 7.25
N VAL A 132 16.62 31.21 6.95
CA VAL A 132 15.96 32.46 7.34
C VAL A 132 14.86 32.82 6.36
N PHE A 133 13.76 33.40 6.85
CA PHE A 133 12.83 34.18 6.03
C PHE A 133 13.39 35.59 5.82
N SER A 134 13.54 36.02 4.57
CA SER A 134 13.98 37.40 4.23
C SER A 134 12.88 38.43 4.51
N GLY A 135 11.65 38.01 4.50
CA GLY A 135 10.48 38.86 4.67
C GLY A 135 10.05 39.58 3.40
N VAL A 136 10.71 39.33 2.28
CA VAL A 136 10.45 39.97 0.99
C VAL A 136 10.20 38.90 -0.08
N ILE A 137 9.07 38.97 -0.74
CA ILE A 137 8.75 38.14 -1.91
C ILE A 137 9.32 38.86 -3.17
N GLU A 138 10.56 38.47 -3.52
CA GLU A 138 11.17 38.95 -4.76
C GLU A 138 10.64 38.16 -5.96
N SER A 139 10.35 38.84 -7.08
CA SER A 139 10.03 38.18 -8.34
C SER A 139 11.18 37.31 -8.84
N LYS A 140 10.94 36.02 -9.03
CA LYS A 140 11.90 35.05 -9.60
C LYS A 140 11.46 34.57 -10.99
N THR A 141 10.54 35.25 -11.62
CA THR A 141 9.92 34.90 -12.91
C THR A 141 10.93 34.58 -14.00
N ASN A 142 12.03 35.35 -14.09
CA ASN A 142 13.10 35.07 -15.06
C ASN A 142 13.74 33.70 -14.85
N TYR A 143 13.99 33.33 -13.60
CA TYR A 143 14.54 32.01 -13.28
C TYR A 143 13.51 30.88 -13.53
N ILE A 144 12.24 31.10 -13.18
CA ILE A 144 11.16 30.14 -13.46
C ILE A 144 11.07 29.88 -14.97
N LEU A 145 11.12 30.90 -15.80
CA LEU A 145 11.11 30.75 -17.27
C LEU A 145 12.36 29.99 -17.78
N LEU A 146 13.53 30.27 -17.23
CA LEU A 146 14.74 29.49 -17.57
C LEU A 146 14.61 28.00 -17.17
N PHE A 147 13.96 27.71 -16.03
CA PHE A 147 13.69 26.34 -15.62
C PHE A 147 12.60 25.67 -16.47
N ILE A 148 11.62 26.41 -16.97
CA ILE A 148 10.65 25.86 -17.93
C ILE A 148 11.37 25.43 -19.21
N VAL A 149 12.30 26.26 -19.72
CA VAL A 149 13.13 25.90 -20.88
C VAL A 149 14.03 24.71 -20.58
N TRP A 150 14.69 24.71 -19.40
CA TRP A 150 15.51 23.59 -18.96
C TRP A 150 14.69 22.28 -18.82
N GLY A 151 13.50 22.36 -18.22
CA GLY A 151 12.59 21.22 -18.07
C GLY A 151 12.08 20.71 -19.41
N ALA A 152 11.78 21.61 -20.36
CA ALA A 152 11.42 21.21 -21.72
C ALA A 152 12.56 20.46 -22.41
N LEU A 153 13.80 20.90 -22.25
CA LEU A 153 14.99 20.19 -22.75
C LEU A 153 15.15 18.83 -22.03
N TRP A 154 14.96 18.81 -20.71
CA TRP A 154 15.02 17.59 -19.91
C TRP A 154 13.99 16.53 -20.33
N LEU A 155 12.81 16.93 -20.74
CA LEU A 155 11.75 16.04 -21.27
C LEU A 155 11.96 15.69 -22.75
N LEU A 156 12.32 16.68 -23.58
CA LEU A 156 12.37 16.54 -25.04
C LEU A 156 13.60 15.79 -25.54
N LEU A 157 14.77 16.01 -24.96
CA LEU A 157 16.00 15.35 -25.44
C LEU A 157 15.97 13.82 -25.29
N PRO A 158 15.54 13.25 -24.17
CA PRO A 158 15.33 11.80 -24.08
C PRO A 158 14.32 11.28 -25.11
N TYR A 159 13.21 12.01 -25.31
CA TYR A 159 12.18 11.65 -26.30
C TYR A 159 12.70 11.64 -27.73
N LEU A 160 13.43 12.69 -28.15
CA LEU A 160 14.04 12.76 -29.48
C LEU A 160 15.08 11.66 -29.69
N HIS A 161 15.82 11.33 -28.65
CA HIS A 161 16.83 10.28 -28.71
C HIS A 161 16.23 8.88 -28.87
N THR A 162 15.11 8.55 -28.21
CA THR A 162 14.36 7.29 -28.39
C THR A 162 13.77 7.18 -29.77
N MET A 163 13.31 8.28 -30.37
CA MET A 163 12.80 8.30 -31.73
C MET A 163 13.88 8.04 -32.78
N LEU A 164 15.12 8.42 -32.48
CA LEU A 164 16.26 8.35 -33.42
C LEU A 164 17.11 7.07 -33.27
N SER A 165 17.00 6.37 -32.16
CA SER A 165 17.78 5.15 -31.89
C SER A 165 16.90 4.04 -31.32
N ALA A 166 17.01 2.84 -31.88
CA ALA A 166 16.29 1.65 -31.40
C ALA A 166 16.79 1.10 -30.04
N ASP A 167 17.73 1.77 -29.37
CA ASP A 167 18.34 1.30 -28.15
C ASP A 167 17.68 1.90 -26.89
N ASN A 168 17.80 1.18 -25.77
CA ASN A 168 17.19 1.53 -24.46
C ASN A 168 17.50 2.96 -24.01
N LEU A 169 16.45 3.75 -23.78
CA LEU A 169 16.44 5.12 -23.26
C LEU A 169 17.25 5.29 -21.97
N PHE A 170 17.35 4.25 -21.16
CA PHE A 170 17.85 4.31 -19.78
C PHE A 170 19.36 4.26 -19.64
N ALA A 171 20.04 3.50 -20.46
CA ALA A 171 21.52 3.52 -20.48
C ALA A 171 22.05 4.94 -20.73
N ARG A 172 21.24 5.82 -21.29
CA ARG A 172 21.55 7.13 -21.81
C ARG A 172 21.07 8.31 -20.98
N MET A 173 20.27 8.12 -19.91
CA MET A 173 20.05 9.19 -18.91
C MET A 173 21.32 9.51 -18.11
N PHE A 174 22.34 8.65 -18.18
CA PHE A 174 23.70 8.88 -17.69
C PHE A 174 24.67 9.26 -18.81
N ASP A 175 24.20 9.42 -20.05
CA ASP A 175 25.05 9.99 -21.10
C ASP A 175 25.49 11.40 -20.72
N TRP A 176 26.63 11.82 -21.26
CA TRP A 176 27.27 13.10 -20.94
C TRP A 176 26.32 14.30 -21.02
N TYR A 177 25.34 14.30 -21.95
CA TYR A 177 24.35 15.38 -22.07
C TYR A 177 23.35 15.40 -20.91
N ALA A 178 22.95 14.24 -20.39
CA ALA A 178 22.07 14.16 -19.21
C ALA A 178 22.81 14.70 -17.97
N VAL A 179 24.08 14.33 -17.79
CA VAL A 179 24.92 14.88 -16.73
C VAL A 179 25.05 16.40 -16.85
N LEU A 180 25.25 16.91 -18.07
CA LEU A 180 25.30 18.36 -18.32
C LEU A 180 23.97 19.05 -18.03
N LEU A 181 22.83 18.45 -18.39
CA LEU A 181 21.51 18.99 -18.07
C LEU A 181 21.29 19.05 -16.54
N TRP A 182 21.63 17.99 -15.81
CA TRP A 182 21.54 18.00 -14.35
C TRP A 182 22.46 19.06 -13.73
N ALA A 183 23.70 19.16 -14.22
CA ALA A 183 24.64 20.20 -13.78
C ALA A 183 24.10 21.61 -14.06
N ALA A 184 23.49 21.84 -15.23
CA ALA A 184 22.86 23.12 -15.59
C ALA A 184 21.66 23.43 -14.67
N GLY A 185 20.80 22.42 -14.37
CA GLY A 185 19.70 22.57 -13.44
C GLY A 185 20.17 22.93 -12.03
N ILE A 186 21.18 22.22 -11.50
CA ILE A 186 21.79 22.54 -10.20
C ILE A 186 22.41 23.94 -10.21
N TRP A 187 23.11 24.31 -11.29
CA TRP A 187 23.68 25.66 -11.44
C TRP A 187 22.60 26.75 -11.43
N LEU A 188 21.50 26.57 -12.16
CA LEU A 188 20.35 27.49 -12.12
C LEU A 188 19.76 27.55 -10.69
N GLY A 189 19.60 26.41 -10.00
CA GLY A 189 19.15 26.34 -8.61
C GLY A 189 20.06 27.13 -7.67
N MET A 190 21.38 27.02 -7.84
CA MET A 190 22.34 27.82 -7.08
C MET A 190 22.21 29.33 -7.36
N ARG A 191 21.80 29.75 -8.58
CA ARG A 191 21.51 31.14 -8.90
C ARG A 191 20.27 31.66 -8.16
N VAL A 192 19.20 30.84 -8.06
CA VAL A 192 18.03 31.14 -7.23
C VAL A 192 18.43 31.24 -5.77
N LEU A 193 19.25 30.31 -5.28
CA LEU A 193 19.75 30.24 -3.91
C LEU A 193 20.97 31.17 -3.67
N LYS A 194 21.23 32.19 -4.50
CA LYS A 194 22.31 33.18 -4.26
C LYS A 194 22.22 33.72 -2.81
N LYS A 195 20.98 33.97 -2.35
CA LYS A 195 20.64 34.09 -0.91
C LYS A 195 19.85 32.84 -0.53
N VAL A 196 20.32 32.08 0.45
CA VAL A 196 19.60 30.91 0.98
C VAL A 196 18.53 31.39 1.93
N THR A 197 17.33 31.59 1.39
CA THR A 197 16.14 32.02 2.15
C THR A 197 14.98 31.06 1.88
N GLN A 198 14.01 31.01 2.79
CA GLN A 198 12.82 30.15 2.62
C GLN A 198 12.04 30.48 1.36
N GLU A 199 11.89 31.77 1.03
CA GLU A 199 11.19 32.24 -0.16
C GLU A 199 11.83 31.69 -1.45
N ASN A 200 13.19 31.68 -1.51
CA ASN A 200 13.91 31.14 -2.66
C ASN A 200 13.79 29.61 -2.76
N ILE A 201 13.74 28.92 -1.61
CA ILE A 201 13.51 27.46 -1.56
C ILE A 201 12.09 27.13 -2.00
N ILE A 202 11.07 27.87 -1.54
CA ILE A 202 9.68 27.72 -1.98
C ILE A 202 9.58 27.82 -3.52
N VAL A 203 10.29 28.76 -4.13
CA VAL A 203 10.33 28.89 -5.60
C VAL A 203 10.96 27.66 -6.26
N LEU A 204 12.02 27.06 -5.70
CA LEU A 204 12.60 25.82 -6.24
C LEU A 204 11.61 24.64 -6.12
N VAL A 205 10.87 24.54 -5.02
CA VAL A 205 9.82 23.53 -4.85
C VAL A 205 8.69 23.74 -5.86
N PHE A 206 8.26 24.99 -6.09
CA PHE A 206 7.29 25.29 -7.16
C PHE A 206 7.77 24.78 -8.52
N ILE A 207 9.04 25.02 -8.87
CA ILE A 207 9.58 24.60 -10.16
C ILE A 207 9.61 23.09 -10.29
N SER A 208 10.17 22.38 -9.30
CA SER A 208 10.32 20.92 -9.37
C SER A 208 8.97 20.19 -9.40
N VAL A 209 8.02 20.62 -8.55
CA VAL A 209 6.66 20.06 -8.53
C VAL A 209 5.90 20.42 -9.82
N PHE A 210 6.10 21.64 -10.38
CA PHE A 210 5.52 22.02 -11.67
C PHE A 210 6.00 21.09 -12.79
N LEU A 211 7.29 20.84 -12.89
CA LEU A 211 7.85 19.95 -13.93
C LEU A 211 7.35 18.51 -13.76
N ALA A 212 7.24 18.04 -12.54
CA ALA A 212 6.62 16.72 -12.25
C ALA A 212 5.14 16.71 -12.69
N CYS A 213 4.38 17.79 -12.44
CA CYS A 213 2.99 17.91 -12.89
C CYS A 213 2.87 17.95 -14.41
N VAL A 214 3.74 18.69 -15.12
CA VAL A 214 3.78 18.69 -16.59
C VAL A 214 3.92 17.26 -17.12
N TYR A 215 4.90 16.51 -16.62
CA TYR A 215 5.08 15.12 -17.03
C TYR A 215 3.84 14.25 -16.72
N GLY A 216 3.24 14.37 -15.52
CA GLY A 216 2.02 13.64 -15.17
C GLY A 216 0.81 14.02 -16.04
N VAL A 217 0.69 15.29 -16.48
CA VAL A 217 -0.34 15.70 -17.44
C VAL A 217 -0.08 15.09 -18.83
N LEU A 218 1.17 15.04 -19.29
CA LEU A 218 1.53 14.35 -20.54
C LEU A 218 1.16 12.86 -20.49
N GLN A 219 1.44 12.17 -19.38
CA GLN A 219 1.02 10.79 -19.17
C GLN A 219 -0.50 10.63 -19.27
N ALA A 220 -1.27 11.51 -18.61
CA ALA A 220 -2.74 11.48 -18.68
C ALA A 220 -3.30 11.70 -20.10
N LEU A 221 -2.57 12.41 -20.94
CA LEU A 221 -2.89 12.62 -22.34
C LEU A 221 -2.41 11.49 -23.26
N GLY A 222 -1.86 10.41 -22.71
CA GLY A 222 -1.34 9.27 -23.45
C GLY A 222 0.03 9.49 -24.09
N LEU A 223 0.72 10.58 -23.71
CA LEU A 223 2.08 10.89 -24.18
C LEU A 223 3.11 10.35 -23.19
N GLU A 224 3.06 9.03 -22.92
CA GLU A 224 4.07 8.34 -22.09
C GLU A 224 5.30 8.01 -22.94
N PHE A 225 6.48 8.38 -22.47
CA PHE A 225 7.73 8.16 -23.19
C PHE A 225 8.90 7.75 -22.27
N LEU A 226 8.72 7.77 -20.95
CA LEU A 226 9.76 7.40 -19.98
C LEU A 226 9.51 6.05 -19.33
N TRP A 227 8.26 5.61 -19.22
CA TRP A 227 7.90 4.37 -18.57
C TRP A 227 7.54 3.28 -19.59
N PRO A 228 8.19 2.11 -19.58
CA PRO A 228 7.78 0.98 -20.42
C PRO A 228 6.37 0.54 -20.02
N PHE A 229 5.43 0.63 -20.94
CA PHE A 229 4.00 0.41 -20.71
C PHE A 229 3.67 -0.97 -20.15
N GLU A 230 4.47 -1.99 -20.50
CA GLU A 230 4.26 -3.38 -20.12
C GLU A 230 4.51 -3.67 -18.62
N MET A 231 5.21 -2.80 -17.90
CA MET A 231 5.56 -2.99 -16.48
C MET A 231 4.76 -2.10 -15.52
N SER A 232 3.85 -1.27 -16.00
CA SER A 232 3.14 -0.28 -15.18
C SER A 232 1.89 -0.88 -14.52
N GLN A 233 1.95 -1.08 -13.22
CA GLN A 233 0.75 -1.34 -12.40
C GLN A 233 -0.27 -0.19 -12.44
N PHE A 234 0.11 0.96 -13.00
CA PHE A 234 -0.67 2.21 -13.06
C PHE A 234 -0.91 2.70 -14.48
N ALA A 235 -0.84 1.84 -15.49
CA ALA A 235 -0.83 2.16 -16.93
C ALA A 235 -1.93 3.14 -17.43
N SER A 236 -2.96 3.41 -16.63
CA SER A 236 -4.04 4.35 -16.95
C SER A 236 -4.06 5.62 -16.09
N LYS A 237 -3.03 5.86 -15.25
CA LYS A 237 -3.03 6.95 -14.28
C LYS A 237 -1.79 7.82 -14.39
N ALA A 238 -1.94 9.13 -14.16
CA ALA A 238 -0.87 10.11 -14.12
C ALA A 238 0.01 9.98 -12.86
N PHE A 239 0.88 8.98 -12.78
CA PHE A 239 1.73 8.74 -11.61
C PHE A 239 2.96 9.65 -11.54
N SER A 240 3.38 10.25 -12.65
CA SER A 240 4.50 11.20 -12.74
C SER A 240 5.82 10.64 -12.18
N THR A 241 6.77 11.51 -11.86
CA THR A 241 8.04 11.17 -11.22
C THR A 241 7.90 10.79 -9.73
N PHE A 242 6.74 11.03 -9.11
CA PHE A 242 6.44 10.64 -7.72
C PHE A 242 5.92 9.22 -7.59
N GLY A 243 5.54 8.57 -8.70
CA GLY A 243 5.14 7.19 -8.78
C GLY A 243 3.78 6.82 -8.24
N ASN A 244 3.10 7.77 -7.73
CA ASN A 244 1.72 7.62 -7.30
C ASN A 244 1.00 8.96 -7.50
N PRO A 245 -0.16 8.98 -8.18
CA PRO A 245 -0.91 10.22 -8.37
C PRO A 245 -1.22 10.93 -7.05
N ASN A 246 -1.50 10.19 -5.99
CA ASN A 246 -1.80 10.75 -4.69
C ASN A 246 -0.60 11.51 -4.09
N PHE A 247 0.63 11.01 -4.27
CA PHE A 247 1.83 11.60 -3.66
C PHE A 247 2.14 12.98 -4.26
N LEU A 248 2.10 13.09 -5.58
CA LEU A 248 2.30 14.38 -6.23
C LEU A 248 1.12 15.33 -5.97
N SER A 249 -0.13 14.82 -5.98
CA SER A 249 -1.31 15.63 -5.66
C SER A 249 -1.23 16.20 -4.24
N SER A 250 -0.76 15.45 -3.25
CA SER A 250 -0.56 15.96 -1.88
C SER A 250 0.49 17.07 -1.82
N ALA A 251 1.59 16.93 -2.57
CA ALA A 251 2.59 18.00 -2.69
C ALA A 251 1.98 19.25 -3.32
N VAL A 252 1.14 19.11 -4.35
CA VAL A 252 0.42 20.23 -4.98
C VAL A 252 -0.54 20.90 -3.98
N VAL A 253 -1.33 20.13 -3.22
CA VAL A 253 -2.24 20.67 -2.18
C VAL A 253 -1.50 21.58 -1.21
N MET A 254 -0.33 21.16 -0.77
CA MET A 254 0.50 21.94 0.16
C MET A 254 1.03 23.25 -0.46
N LEU A 255 1.27 23.28 -1.77
CA LEU A 255 1.82 24.43 -2.47
C LEU A 255 0.74 25.44 -2.91
N LEU A 256 -0.50 25.00 -3.14
CA LEU A 256 -1.58 25.83 -3.68
C LEU A 256 -1.84 27.13 -2.89
N PRO A 257 -1.92 27.15 -1.55
CA PRO A 257 -2.11 28.40 -0.82
C PRO A 257 -0.92 29.37 -0.98
N ALA A 258 0.32 28.84 -0.99
CA ALA A 258 1.51 29.66 -1.14
C ALA A 258 1.60 30.30 -2.55
N ILE A 259 1.38 29.51 -3.61
CA ILE A 259 1.41 30.04 -4.99
C ILE A 259 0.27 31.04 -5.25
N ALA A 260 -0.89 30.84 -4.59
CA ALA A 260 -1.97 31.84 -4.64
C ALA A 260 -1.52 33.20 -4.06
N VAL A 261 -0.75 33.21 -2.97
CA VAL A 261 -0.18 34.45 -2.41
C VAL A 261 0.79 35.08 -3.41
N TYR A 262 1.69 34.33 -4.05
CA TYR A 262 2.58 34.86 -5.10
C TYR A 262 1.80 35.44 -6.26
N PHE A 263 0.75 34.79 -6.74
CA PHE A 263 -0.11 35.28 -7.81
C PHE A 263 -0.86 36.58 -7.43
N LEU A 264 -1.47 36.62 -6.23
CA LEU A 264 -2.20 37.78 -5.75
C LEU A 264 -1.29 39.00 -5.56
N ARG A 265 -0.04 38.77 -5.15
CA ARG A 265 0.97 39.82 -4.92
C ARG A 265 1.77 40.23 -6.15
N ALA A 266 1.61 39.49 -7.26
CA ALA A 266 2.35 39.81 -8.49
C ALA A 266 2.24 41.31 -8.88
N GLU A 267 3.34 41.98 -9.04
CA GLU A 267 3.39 43.40 -9.38
C GLU A 267 3.34 43.62 -10.89
N SER A 268 3.98 42.75 -11.66
CA SER A 268 4.01 42.79 -13.11
C SER A 268 3.02 41.83 -13.77
N LYS A 269 2.57 42.16 -14.98
CA LYS A 269 1.75 41.27 -15.84
C LYS A 269 2.51 39.94 -16.08
N LYS A 270 3.84 39.99 -16.24
CA LYS A 270 4.69 38.84 -16.46
C LYS A 270 4.63 37.87 -15.24
N ASP A 271 4.75 38.41 -14.03
CA ASP A 271 4.67 37.61 -12.80
C ASP A 271 3.29 36.96 -12.65
N MET A 272 2.25 37.72 -12.91
CA MET A 272 0.87 37.23 -12.88
C MET A 272 0.66 36.09 -13.88
N LEU A 273 1.15 36.21 -15.11
CA LEU A 273 1.02 35.14 -16.12
C LEU A 273 1.80 33.89 -15.73
N VAL A 274 3.03 34.04 -15.22
CA VAL A 274 3.86 32.88 -14.83
C VAL A 274 3.27 32.16 -13.65
N TYR A 275 2.92 32.84 -12.56
CA TYR A 275 2.31 32.18 -11.40
C TYR A 275 0.91 31.63 -11.70
N GLY A 276 0.15 32.30 -12.58
CA GLY A 276 -1.13 31.81 -13.10
C GLY A 276 -0.96 30.54 -13.91
N PHE A 277 0.06 30.46 -14.77
CA PHE A 277 0.37 29.25 -15.54
C PHE A 277 0.83 28.07 -14.67
N LEU A 278 1.66 28.31 -13.67
CA LEU A 278 2.02 27.27 -12.70
C LEU A 278 0.77 26.75 -11.99
N THR A 279 -0.12 27.65 -11.55
CA THR A 279 -1.38 27.29 -10.89
C THR A 279 -2.28 26.46 -11.80
N LEU A 280 -2.39 26.86 -13.09
CA LEU A 280 -3.14 26.08 -14.10
C LEU A 280 -2.65 24.65 -14.20
N VAL A 281 -1.35 24.44 -14.34
CA VAL A 281 -0.76 23.10 -14.46
C VAL A 281 -0.97 22.28 -13.19
N TYR A 282 -0.88 22.88 -12.00
CA TYR A 282 -1.19 22.21 -10.74
C TYR A 282 -2.65 21.74 -10.67
N LEU A 283 -3.59 22.59 -11.06
CA LEU A 283 -5.01 22.26 -11.08
C LEU A 283 -5.33 21.18 -12.12
N LEU A 284 -4.73 21.27 -13.32
CA LEU A 284 -4.84 20.25 -14.35
C LEU A 284 -4.35 18.90 -13.83
N TYR A 285 -3.17 18.88 -13.18
CA TYR A 285 -2.66 17.65 -12.62
C TYR A 285 -3.57 17.07 -11.51
N LEU A 286 -4.11 17.90 -10.61
CA LEU A 286 -5.08 17.43 -9.59
C LEU A 286 -6.32 16.80 -10.22
N SER A 287 -6.80 17.34 -11.35
CA SER A 287 -7.93 16.79 -12.08
C SER A 287 -7.60 15.42 -12.67
N PHE A 288 -6.47 15.27 -13.35
CA PHE A 288 -6.06 14.01 -13.96
C PHE A 288 -5.54 12.98 -12.94
N GLY A 289 -5.01 13.41 -11.80
CA GLY A 289 -4.54 12.55 -10.72
C GLY A 289 -5.67 11.80 -9.99
N LEU A 290 -6.93 12.25 -10.14
CA LEU A 290 -8.14 11.64 -9.57
C LEU A 290 -8.10 11.40 -8.05
N ALA A 291 -7.25 12.14 -7.32
CA ALA A 291 -7.05 12.02 -5.88
C ALA A 291 -8.10 12.85 -5.12
N ARG A 292 -9.22 12.22 -4.75
CA ARG A 292 -10.37 12.92 -4.09
C ARG A 292 -10.00 13.57 -2.76
N SER A 293 -9.17 12.89 -1.95
CA SER A 293 -8.69 13.43 -0.68
C SER A 293 -7.91 14.73 -0.85
N CYS A 294 -7.16 14.85 -1.95
CA CYS A 294 -6.38 16.05 -2.27
C CYS A 294 -7.28 17.25 -2.61
N TRP A 295 -8.44 17.03 -3.26
CA TRP A 295 -9.42 18.10 -3.46
C TRP A 295 -10.02 18.61 -2.16
N LEU A 296 -10.34 17.69 -1.24
CA LEU A 296 -10.81 18.06 0.10
C LEU A 296 -9.72 18.82 0.87
N GLY A 297 -8.48 18.34 0.83
CA GLY A 297 -7.33 19.01 1.46
C GLY A 297 -7.09 20.41 0.89
N ALA A 298 -7.15 20.58 -0.43
CA ALA A 298 -7.02 21.90 -1.07
C ALA A 298 -8.15 22.86 -0.66
N ALA A 299 -9.41 22.38 -0.66
CA ALA A 299 -10.57 23.17 -0.22
C ALA A 299 -10.41 23.61 1.25
N CYS A 300 -10.02 22.72 2.14
CA CYS A 300 -9.76 23.05 3.55
C CYS A 300 -8.63 24.09 3.68
N GLY A 301 -7.54 23.95 2.93
CA GLY A 301 -6.45 24.92 2.90
C GLY A 301 -6.93 26.32 2.49
N PHE A 302 -7.76 26.43 1.45
CA PHE A 302 -8.33 27.71 1.03
C PHE A 302 -9.37 28.27 2.01
N ILE A 303 -10.19 27.45 2.65
CA ILE A 303 -11.09 27.88 3.73
C ILE A 303 -10.28 28.47 4.89
N MET A 304 -9.20 27.81 5.29
CA MET A 304 -8.30 28.31 6.33
C MET A 304 -7.64 29.64 5.95
N MET A 305 -7.26 29.84 4.67
CA MET A 305 -6.78 31.15 4.20
C MET A 305 -7.79 32.27 4.46
N TRP A 306 -9.08 32.00 4.32
CA TRP A 306 -10.13 32.97 4.60
C TRP A 306 -10.27 33.32 6.09
N MET A 307 -9.90 32.39 6.98
CA MET A 307 -9.93 32.64 8.43
C MET A 307 -8.82 33.61 8.90
N PHE A 308 -7.70 33.72 8.19
CA PHE A 308 -6.62 34.66 8.51
C PHE A 308 -6.94 36.06 7.98
N GLY A 309 -7.04 37.06 8.88
CA GLY A 309 -7.40 38.42 8.52
C GLY A 309 -6.49 39.06 7.47
N SER A 310 -5.15 38.83 7.55
CA SER A 310 -4.18 39.35 6.59
C SER A 310 -4.30 38.72 5.19
N LEU A 311 -4.61 37.43 5.09
CA LEU A 311 -4.87 36.74 3.82
C LEU A 311 -6.23 37.17 3.25
N ARG A 312 -7.25 37.26 4.10
CA ARG A 312 -8.55 37.78 3.69
C ARG A 312 -8.46 39.19 3.16
N SER A 313 -7.71 40.08 3.83
CA SER A 313 -7.42 41.43 3.35
C SER A 313 -6.73 41.45 1.97
N LEU A 314 -5.75 40.57 1.75
CA LEU A 314 -5.07 40.42 0.46
C LEU A 314 -6.06 39.98 -0.64
N VAL A 315 -6.88 38.97 -0.38
CA VAL A 315 -7.91 38.48 -1.31
C VAL A 315 -8.89 39.59 -1.67
N TRP A 316 -9.42 40.35 -0.68
CA TRP A 316 -10.32 41.45 -0.92
C TRP A 316 -9.66 42.64 -1.67
N GLY A 317 -8.42 42.98 -1.34
CA GLY A 317 -7.63 43.98 -2.04
C GLY A 317 -7.32 43.63 -3.50
N ARG A 318 -7.32 42.34 -3.83
CA ARG A 318 -7.03 41.79 -5.17
C ARG A 318 -8.20 40.93 -5.69
N ARG A 319 -9.45 41.30 -5.37
CA ARG A 319 -10.69 40.51 -5.65
C ARG A 319 -10.81 40.04 -7.11
N LEU A 320 -10.40 40.83 -8.11
CA LEU A 320 -10.42 40.39 -9.50
C LEU A 320 -9.46 39.24 -9.75
N ARG A 321 -8.24 39.28 -9.19
CA ARG A 321 -7.28 38.18 -9.33
C ARG A 321 -7.76 36.94 -8.59
N ALA A 322 -8.34 37.09 -7.40
CA ALA A 322 -8.93 35.98 -6.67
C ALA A 322 -10.07 35.33 -7.44
N PHE A 323 -10.93 36.17 -8.07
CA PHE A 323 -12.00 35.68 -8.96
C PHE A 323 -11.42 34.91 -10.15
N LEU A 324 -10.34 35.41 -10.79
CA LEU A 324 -9.67 34.69 -11.88
C LEU A 324 -9.11 33.35 -11.46
N LEU A 325 -8.56 33.22 -10.25
CA LEU A 325 -8.13 31.92 -9.72
C LEU A 325 -9.28 30.95 -9.52
N ILE A 326 -10.41 31.44 -8.99
CA ILE A 326 -11.62 30.63 -8.80
C ILE A 326 -12.16 30.19 -10.16
N LEU A 327 -12.26 31.12 -11.12
CA LEU A 327 -12.70 30.82 -12.48
C LEU A 327 -11.78 29.79 -13.16
N LEU A 328 -10.46 29.92 -12.96
CA LEU A 328 -9.47 28.95 -13.46
C LEU A 328 -9.71 27.56 -12.87
N ALA A 329 -9.91 27.47 -11.55
CA ALA A 329 -10.16 26.19 -10.87
C ALA A 329 -11.45 25.51 -11.39
N PHE A 330 -12.55 26.28 -11.49
CA PHE A 330 -13.82 25.79 -12.04
C PHE A 330 -13.68 25.41 -13.51
N GLY A 331 -12.99 26.24 -14.32
CA GLY A 331 -12.76 25.96 -15.74
C GLY A 331 -11.97 24.67 -15.97
N VAL A 332 -10.95 24.40 -15.15
CA VAL A 332 -10.19 23.16 -15.20
C VAL A 332 -11.05 21.96 -14.80
N LEU A 333 -11.78 22.05 -13.70
CA LEU A 333 -12.65 20.96 -13.22
C LEU A 333 -13.76 20.64 -14.23
N TYR A 334 -14.46 21.67 -14.69
CA TYR A 334 -15.54 21.51 -15.66
C TYR A 334 -15.00 21.01 -17.02
N GLY A 335 -13.88 21.58 -17.48
CA GLY A 335 -13.24 21.17 -18.73
C GLY A 335 -12.77 19.72 -18.70
N SER A 336 -12.13 19.30 -17.63
CA SER A 336 -11.67 17.90 -17.50
C SER A 336 -12.82 16.90 -17.41
N ALA A 337 -13.96 17.29 -16.85
CA ALA A 337 -15.16 16.46 -16.80
C ALA A 337 -15.88 16.42 -18.16
N TYR A 338 -16.00 17.56 -18.85
CA TYR A 338 -16.78 17.71 -20.08
C TYR A 338 -16.07 17.19 -21.33
N PHE A 339 -14.79 17.56 -21.55
CA PHE A 339 -14.06 17.19 -22.75
C PHE A 339 -13.69 15.69 -22.84
N GLY A 340 -13.75 14.96 -21.72
CA GLY A 340 -13.62 13.49 -21.71
C GLY A 340 -14.89 12.73 -22.11
N GLY A 341 -16.06 13.41 -22.19
CA GLY A 341 -17.36 12.78 -22.42
C GLY A 341 -17.70 11.68 -21.41
N SER A 342 -18.53 10.71 -21.80
CA SER A 342 -18.87 9.53 -20.95
C SER A 342 -17.67 8.63 -20.64
N LYS A 343 -16.56 8.80 -21.35
CA LYS A 343 -15.28 8.11 -21.08
C LYS A 343 -14.33 8.93 -20.19
N SER A 344 -14.74 10.13 -19.73
CA SER A 344 -13.89 10.93 -18.84
C SER A 344 -13.68 10.20 -17.51
N PRO A 345 -12.42 9.95 -17.09
CA PRO A 345 -12.12 9.38 -15.78
C PRO A 345 -12.70 10.21 -14.61
N VAL A 346 -12.81 11.53 -14.79
CA VAL A 346 -13.40 12.45 -13.78
C VAL A 346 -14.91 12.24 -13.68
N ALA A 347 -15.61 12.11 -14.82
CA ALA A 347 -17.05 11.83 -14.86
C ALA A 347 -17.36 10.46 -14.26
N ALA A 348 -16.63 9.42 -14.64
CA ALA A 348 -16.78 8.07 -14.08
C ALA A 348 -16.58 8.05 -12.55
N ARG A 349 -15.62 8.84 -12.04
CA ARG A 349 -15.40 8.97 -10.59
C ARG A 349 -16.51 9.75 -9.87
N ALA A 350 -17.12 10.74 -10.52
CA ALA A 350 -18.27 11.44 -9.98
C ALA A 350 -19.50 10.54 -9.92
N GLU A 351 -19.71 9.71 -10.94
CA GLU A 351 -20.77 8.71 -10.98
C GLU A 351 -20.60 7.65 -9.88
N GLU A 352 -19.39 7.09 -9.71
CA GLU A 352 -19.09 6.18 -8.59
C GLU A 352 -19.43 6.80 -7.23
N LEU A 353 -19.14 8.09 -7.02
CA LEU A 353 -19.49 8.80 -5.78
C LEU A 353 -20.98 8.97 -5.59
N SER A 354 -21.76 9.15 -6.66
CA SER A 354 -23.20 9.31 -6.58
C SER A 354 -23.92 8.01 -6.15
N GLN A 355 -23.29 6.86 -6.36
CA GLN A 355 -23.79 5.54 -5.96
C GLN A 355 -23.48 5.22 -4.49
N VAL A 356 -22.52 5.92 -3.85
CA VAL A 356 -22.15 5.70 -2.44
C VAL A 356 -23.18 6.41 -1.54
N THR A 357 -23.92 5.61 -0.79
CA THR A 357 -24.87 6.08 0.21
C THR A 357 -24.33 5.89 1.64
N PRO A 358 -24.88 6.54 2.66
CA PRO A 358 -24.48 6.30 4.05
C PRO A 358 -24.55 4.82 4.48
N SER A 359 -25.45 4.03 3.90
CA SER A 359 -25.56 2.59 4.15
C SER A 359 -24.36 1.77 3.65
N ASN A 360 -23.56 2.31 2.73
CA ASN A 360 -22.34 1.64 2.26
C ASN A 360 -21.13 1.79 3.22
N PHE A 361 -21.24 2.61 4.28
CA PHE A 361 -20.18 2.78 5.28
C PHE A 361 -20.24 1.68 6.35
N THR A 362 -20.30 0.43 5.92
CA THR A 362 -20.27 -0.77 6.77
C THR A 362 -19.36 -1.82 6.14
N LEU A 363 -18.88 -2.77 6.96
CA LEU A 363 -18.18 -3.97 6.47
C LEU A 363 -19.14 -5.14 6.22
N ASP A 364 -20.39 -5.04 6.70
CA ASP A 364 -21.45 -6.03 6.48
C ASP A 364 -22.12 -5.75 5.13
N VAL A 365 -21.44 -6.13 4.07
CA VAL A 365 -21.92 -5.96 2.69
C VAL A 365 -21.83 -7.27 1.93
N ASP A 366 -22.79 -7.46 1.01
CA ASP A 366 -22.72 -8.55 0.05
C ASP A 366 -21.57 -8.32 -0.94
N LYS A 367 -21.02 -9.42 -1.47
CA LYS A 367 -19.88 -9.36 -2.42
C LYS A 367 -20.15 -8.47 -3.64
N ASP A 368 -21.40 -8.41 -4.10
CA ASP A 368 -21.81 -7.67 -5.28
C ASP A 368 -21.93 -6.14 -5.02
N HIS A 369 -21.92 -5.73 -3.74
CA HIS A 369 -22.00 -4.34 -3.30
C HIS A 369 -20.67 -3.80 -2.75
N ILE A 370 -19.56 -4.48 -3.01
CA ILE A 370 -18.22 -4.05 -2.54
C ILE A 370 -17.69 -2.92 -3.44
N PHE A 371 -17.71 -1.69 -2.92
CA PHE A 371 -16.97 -0.56 -3.51
C PHE A 371 -15.50 -0.66 -3.10
N GLN A 372 -14.65 -1.18 -4.00
CA GLN A 372 -13.26 -1.56 -3.67
C GLN A 372 -12.48 -0.50 -2.90
N SER A 373 -12.49 0.75 -3.37
CA SER A 373 -11.74 1.84 -2.75
C SER A 373 -12.26 2.23 -1.36
N LEU A 374 -13.57 2.16 -1.11
CA LEU A 374 -14.20 2.48 0.16
C LEU A 374 -14.01 1.34 1.15
N HIS A 375 -14.44 0.13 0.79
CA HIS A 375 -14.41 -1.03 1.68
C HIS A 375 -12.97 -1.46 2.01
N GLN A 376 -12.01 -1.27 1.09
CA GLN A 376 -10.61 -1.49 1.39
C GLN A 376 -10.11 -0.56 2.52
N ARG A 377 -10.51 0.72 2.52
CA ARG A 377 -10.16 1.63 3.62
C ARG A 377 -10.86 1.27 4.91
N LEU A 378 -12.18 1.01 4.88
CA LEU A 378 -12.93 0.57 6.06
C LEU A 378 -12.31 -0.70 6.66
N PHE A 379 -11.96 -1.67 5.82
CA PHE A 379 -11.26 -2.88 6.22
C PHE A 379 -9.92 -2.55 6.90
N MET A 380 -9.08 -1.71 6.30
CA MET A 380 -7.80 -1.32 6.89
C MET A 380 -7.96 -0.56 8.21
N TRP A 381 -9.01 0.26 8.35
CA TRP A 381 -9.31 0.99 9.59
C TRP A 381 -9.78 0.05 10.69
N ASP A 382 -10.62 -0.94 10.38
CA ASP A 382 -11.04 -1.95 11.36
C ASP A 382 -9.87 -2.81 11.82
N VAL A 383 -9.00 -3.25 10.90
CA VAL A 383 -7.76 -3.95 11.28
C VAL A 383 -6.85 -3.05 12.14
N SER A 384 -6.74 -1.75 11.85
CA SER A 384 -5.97 -0.81 12.66
C SER A 384 -6.56 -0.66 14.08
N LYS A 385 -7.88 -0.67 14.19
CA LYS A 385 -8.61 -0.70 15.47
C LYS A 385 -8.31 -1.99 16.24
N GLU A 386 -8.31 -3.15 15.58
CA GLU A 386 -7.95 -4.43 16.22
C GLU A 386 -6.50 -4.41 16.75
N ILE A 387 -5.56 -3.83 16.00
CA ILE A 387 -4.18 -3.61 16.46
C ILE A 387 -4.17 -2.73 17.71
N PHE A 388 -4.85 -1.58 17.66
CA PHE A 388 -4.95 -0.66 18.81
C PHE A 388 -5.56 -1.34 20.05
N LEU A 389 -6.67 -2.07 19.90
CA LEU A 389 -7.33 -2.77 21.00
C LEU A 389 -6.43 -3.83 21.64
N SER A 390 -5.54 -4.45 20.87
CA SER A 390 -4.57 -5.41 21.41
C SER A 390 -3.44 -4.75 22.21
N ARG A 391 -3.10 -3.46 21.90
CA ARG A 391 -2.00 -2.71 22.51
C ARG A 391 -2.36 -1.22 22.65
N PRO A 392 -3.33 -0.85 23.52
CA PRO A 392 -3.95 0.48 23.47
C PRO A 392 -3.02 1.62 23.91
N VAL A 393 -2.04 1.36 24.77
CA VAL A 393 -1.18 2.43 25.33
C VAL A 393 -0.04 2.79 24.38
N MET A 394 0.76 1.81 23.97
CA MET A 394 2.01 1.99 23.20
C MET A 394 1.93 1.50 21.74
N GLY A 395 0.83 0.88 21.34
CA GLY A 395 0.66 0.34 19.98
C GLY A 395 1.61 -0.81 19.65
N ALA A 396 1.72 -1.12 18.36
CA ALA A 396 2.60 -2.17 17.83
C ALA A 396 4.09 -1.76 17.74
N GLY A 397 4.41 -0.50 18.04
CA GLY A 397 5.75 0.07 17.93
C GLY A 397 6.06 0.65 16.55
N LEU A 398 6.95 1.63 16.52
CA LEU A 398 7.34 2.33 15.29
C LEU A 398 7.80 1.36 14.19
N GLY A 399 7.26 1.54 12.99
CA GLY A 399 7.62 0.76 11.79
C GLY A 399 6.96 -0.61 11.69
N ASN A 400 6.33 -1.11 12.76
CA ASN A 400 5.78 -2.46 12.79
C ASN A 400 4.34 -2.57 12.26
N PHE A 401 3.77 -1.51 11.69
CA PHE A 401 2.39 -1.53 11.19
C PHE A 401 2.14 -2.69 10.21
N GLN A 402 3.00 -2.86 9.22
CA GLN A 402 2.84 -3.90 8.19
C GLN A 402 2.81 -5.31 8.79
N MET A 403 3.69 -5.58 9.76
CA MET A 403 3.72 -6.86 10.49
C MET A 403 2.45 -7.05 11.33
N ALA A 404 2.09 -6.05 12.14
CA ALA A 404 0.91 -6.09 12.99
C ALA A 404 -0.38 -6.17 12.17
N PHE A 405 -0.45 -5.48 11.02
CA PHE A 405 -1.57 -5.56 10.09
C PHE A 405 -1.75 -6.99 9.55
N ALA A 406 -0.67 -7.61 9.04
CA ALA A 406 -0.72 -8.99 8.56
C ALA A 406 -1.18 -9.97 9.64
N GLN A 407 -0.72 -9.78 10.89
CA GLN A 407 -1.08 -10.62 12.03
C GLN A 407 -2.53 -10.44 12.52
N ASN A 408 -3.17 -9.29 12.25
CA ASN A 408 -4.51 -8.98 12.78
C ASN A 408 -5.62 -8.96 11.71
N GLN A 409 -5.28 -8.83 10.42
CA GLN A 409 -6.29 -8.76 9.35
C GLN A 409 -7.21 -9.98 9.30
N TYR A 410 -6.72 -11.15 9.73
CA TYR A 410 -7.52 -12.36 9.76
C TYR A 410 -8.73 -12.25 10.70
N LYS A 411 -8.65 -11.47 11.78
CA LYS A 411 -9.75 -11.26 12.73
C LYS A 411 -10.94 -10.56 12.05
N THR A 412 -10.64 -9.49 11.30
CA THR A 412 -11.65 -8.77 10.51
C THR A 412 -12.20 -9.65 9.38
N LEU A 413 -11.32 -10.40 8.69
CA LEU A 413 -11.74 -11.32 7.62
C LEU A 413 -12.62 -12.48 8.11
N LEU A 414 -12.38 -12.99 9.33
CA LEU A 414 -13.23 -14.02 9.93
C LEU A 414 -14.61 -13.48 10.35
N LYS A 415 -14.68 -12.21 10.75
CA LYS A 415 -15.96 -11.53 11.03
C LYS A 415 -16.74 -11.23 9.75
N HIS A 416 -16.04 -10.87 8.65
CA HIS A 416 -16.59 -10.44 7.37
C HIS A 416 -15.99 -11.25 6.21
N PRO A 417 -16.35 -12.54 6.03
CA PRO A 417 -15.75 -13.42 5.02
C PRO A 417 -15.91 -12.92 3.57
N ASN A 418 -16.95 -12.13 3.30
CA ASN A 418 -17.20 -11.53 1.98
C ASN A 418 -16.07 -10.56 1.55
N LEU A 419 -15.32 -10.02 2.52
CA LEU A 419 -14.20 -9.09 2.26
C LEU A 419 -12.85 -9.79 2.02
N ARG A 420 -12.80 -11.13 1.92
CA ARG A 420 -11.54 -11.88 1.76
C ARG A 420 -10.70 -11.46 0.56
N GLU A 421 -11.33 -10.97 -0.51
CA GLU A 421 -10.63 -10.43 -1.68
C GLU A 421 -9.94 -9.09 -1.40
N LEU A 422 -10.32 -8.39 -0.32
CA LEU A 422 -9.67 -7.17 0.14
C LEU A 422 -8.43 -7.43 1.01
N LYS A 423 -8.07 -8.70 1.25
CA LYS A 423 -6.81 -9.04 1.91
C LYS A 423 -5.66 -8.27 1.29
N ALA A 424 -4.89 -7.57 2.11
CA ALA A 424 -3.85 -6.68 1.62
C ALA A 424 -2.53 -6.85 2.39
N ARG A 425 -1.44 -6.55 1.71
CA ARG A 425 -0.15 -6.24 2.33
C ARG A 425 0.02 -4.72 2.26
N THR A 426 -0.19 -4.04 3.35
CA THR A 426 -0.09 -2.58 3.38
C THR A 426 0.83 -2.13 4.50
N ASN A 427 1.56 -1.05 4.25
CA ASN A 427 2.41 -0.40 5.23
C ASN A 427 1.73 0.78 5.95
N ALA A 428 0.51 1.13 5.55
CA ALA A 428 -0.29 2.18 6.21
C ALA A 428 -1.79 2.03 5.87
N PRO A 429 -2.71 2.46 6.76
CA PRO A 429 -4.15 2.28 6.62
C PRO A 429 -4.84 3.36 5.78
N HIS A 430 -4.14 4.19 5.03
CA HIS A 430 -4.68 5.36 4.34
C HIS A 430 -5.43 6.35 5.26
N ASN A 431 -4.98 6.46 6.50
CA ASN A 431 -5.45 7.43 7.49
C ASN A 431 -4.39 7.59 8.58
N GLU A 432 -3.89 8.80 8.75
CA GLU A 432 -2.78 9.08 9.67
C GLU A 432 -3.16 8.85 11.13
N VAL A 433 -4.39 9.16 11.52
CA VAL A 433 -4.85 8.94 12.90
C VAL A 433 -4.89 7.44 13.24
N PHE A 434 -5.46 6.61 12.35
CA PHE A 434 -5.46 5.16 12.55
C PHE A 434 -4.06 4.57 12.51
N PHE A 435 -3.18 5.14 11.70
CA PHE A 435 -1.78 4.72 11.66
C PHE A 435 -1.08 5.00 12.99
N GLN A 436 -1.22 6.22 13.53
CA GLN A 436 -0.63 6.60 14.81
C GLN A 436 -1.23 5.80 15.98
N LEU A 437 -2.54 5.54 15.96
CA LEU A 437 -3.20 4.65 16.93
C LEU A 437 -2.63 3.23 16.89
N ALA A 438 -2.46 2.65 15.71
CA ALA A 438 -1.95 1.29 15.57
C ALA A 438 -0.48 1.15 15.99
N GLN A 439 0.37 2.13 15.65
CA GLN A 439 1.81 2.07 15.94
C GLN A 439 2.19 2.62 17.32
N GLY A 440 1.59 3.74 17.73
CA GLY A 440 1.98 4.47 18.92
C GLY A 440 0.95 4.40 20.05
N GLY A 441 -0.20 3.75 19.83
CA GLY A 441 -1.29 3.72 20.79
C GLY A 441 -1.85 5.11 21.09
N ILE A 442 -2.52 5.26 22.23
CA ILE A 442 -3.09 6.56 22.65
C ILE A 442 -1.99 7.60 22.91
N VAL A 443 -0.81 7.17 23.36
CA VAL A 443 0.33 8.06 23.63
C VAL A 443 0.88 8.64 22.32
N GLY A 444 1.09 7.79 21.30
CA GLY A 444 1.61 8.23 20.00
C GLY A 444 0.67 9.19 19.28
N VAL A 445 -0.62 8.86 19.17
CA VAL A 445 -1.59 9.75 18.53
C VAL A 445 -1.81 11.03 19.32
N GLY A 446 -1.83 10.96 20.65
CA GLY A 446 -1.98 12.13 21.51
C GLY A 446 -0.83 13.14 21.33
N LEU A 447 0.41 12.67 21.29
CA LEU A 447 1.59 13.51 21.02
C LEU A 447 1.61 14.05 19.59
N PHE A 448 1.22 13.25 18.62
CA PHE A 448 1.12 13.70 17.22
C PHE A 448 0.13 14.86 17.09
N LEU A 449 -1.07 14.73 17.63
CA LEU A 449 -2.08 15.78 17.62
C LEU A 449 -1.65 16.99 18.44
N PHE A 450 -1.04 16.78 19.61
CA PHE A 450 -0.51 17.84 20.47
C PHE A 450 0.56 18.67 19.74
N MET A 451 1.45 18.03 19.00
CA MET A 451 2.49 18.72 18.22
C MET A 451 1.88 19.72 17.21
N PHE A 452 0.87 19.29 16.43
CA PHE A 452 0.21 20.19 15.47
C PHE A 452 -0.69 21.22 16.14
N MET A 453 -1.25 20.92 17.32
CA MET A 453 -1.94 21.91 18.15
C MET A 453 -0.97 23.00 18.59
N VAL A 454 0.25 22.66 19.04
CA VAL A 454 1.29 23.64 19.39
C VAL A 454 1.65 24.52 18.19
N LEU A 455 1.86 23.92 17.00
CA LEU A 455 2.12 24.67 15.77
C LEU A 455 0.98 25.66 15.46
N PHE A 456 -0.26 25.21 15.56
CA PHE A 456 -1.44 26.07 15.36
C PHE A 456 -1.46 27.27 16.33
N LEU A 457 -1.17 27.03 17.61
CA LEU A 457 -1.14 28.07 18.63
C LEU A 457 0.00 29.07 18.39
N GLU A 458 1.19 28.64 17.98
CA GLU A 458 2.31 29.51 17.62
C GLU A 458 1.98 30.38 16.41
N VAL A 459 1.36 29.80 15.35
CA VAL A 459 0.94 30.54 14.15
C VAL A 459 -0.19 31.53 14.49
N LYS A 460 -1.14 31.16 15.34
CA LYS A 460 -2.22 32.04 15.80
C LYS A 460 -1.66 33.22 16.60
N ASP A 461 -0.70 32.98 17.52
CA ASP A 461 -0.04 34.04 18.27
C ASP A 461 0.69 35.00 17.34
N PHE A 462 1.49 34.48 16.41
CA PHE A 462 2.15 35.28 15.39
C PHE A 462 1.17 36.09 14.53
N ALA A 463 0.03 35.49 14.15
CA ALA A 463 -1.01 36.13 13.37
C ALA A 463 -1.68 37.31 14.08
N SER A 464 -1.72 37.31 15.43
CA SER A 464 -2.32 38.37 16.25
C SER A 464 -1.50 39.67 16.27
N HIS A 465 -0.19 39.59 15.96
CA HIS A 465 0.67 40.76 15.98
C HIS A 465 0.41 41.68 14.77
N LYS A 466 0.34 43.01 15.00
CA LYS A 466 -0.14 44.03 14.07
C LYS A 466 0.76 44.27 12.82
N LYS A 467 1.98 43.79 12.77
CA LYS A 467 2.87 43.97 11.61
C LYS A 467 2.35 43.14 10.42
N GLU A 468 1.67 43.81 9.48
CA GLU A 468 1.33 43.23 8.19
C GLU A 468 2.57 43.30 7.29
N GLY A 469 2.79 42.25 6.49
CA GLY A 469 3.91 42.17 5.56
C GLY A 469 3.92 40.85 4.77
N ASP A 470 4.78 40.82 3.78
CA ASP A 470 4.93 39.68 2.89
C ASP A 470 5.21 38.38 3.66
N LYS A 471 6.10 38.46 4.65
CA LYS A 471 6.46 37.33 5.52
C LYS A 471 5.24 36.73 6.22
N LYS A 472 4.37 37.56 6.81
CA LYS A 472 3.18 37.10 7.53
C LYS A 472 2.21 36.35 6.62
N GLN A 473 1.93 36.92 5.44
CA GLN A 473 1.00 36.31 4.49
C GLN A 473 1.55 35.02 3.91
N LEU A 474 2.85 34.95 3.61
CA LEU A 474 3.46 33.73 3.09
C LEU A 474 3.47 32.62 4.14
N LEU A 475 3.82 32.90 5.40
CA LEU A 475 3.78 31.94 6.50
C LEU A 475 2.36 31.40 6.72
N GLN A 476 1.36 32.27 6.79
CA GLN A 476 -0.03 31.82 6.91
C GLN A 476 -0.48 30.95 5.75
N ALA A 477 -0.03 31.24 4.53
CA ALA A 477 -0.34 30.41 3.37
C ALA A 477 0.37 29.05 3.42
N VAL A 478 1.63 29.01 3.84
CA VAL A 478 2.37 27.74 4.07
C VAL A 478 1.67 26.90 5.13
N PHE A 479 1.25 27.50 6.24
CA PHE A 479 0.49 26.82 7.28
C PHE A 479 -0.85 26.26 6.76
N CYS A 480 -1.58 27.02 5.93
CA CYS A 480 -2.81 26.53 5.26
C CYS A 480 -2.53 25.32 4.37
N GLY A 481 -1.38 25.30 3.67
CA GLY A 481 -0.92 24.15 2.89
C GLY A 481 -0.60 22.92 3.76
N ILE A 482 0.09 23.14 4.90
CA ILE A 482 0.36 22.06 5.89
C ILE A 482 -0.96 21.44 6.36
N LEU A 483 -1.95 22.26 6.75
CA LEU A 483 -3.26 21.78 7.18
C LEU A 483 -4.00 21.04 6.05
N GLY A 484 -3.94 21.57 4.83
CA GLY A 484 -4.52 20.91 3.66
C GLY A 484 -3.96 19.51 3.45
N MET A 485 -2.64 19.33 3.59
CA MET A 485 -2.00 18.03 3.50
C MET A 485 -2.34 17.10 4.67
N LEU A 486 -2.49 17.62 5.89
CA LEU A 486 -2.95 16.82 7.03
C LEU A 486 -4.38 16.30 6.82
N VAL A 487 -5.28 17.14 6.28
CA VAL A 487 -6.65 16.72 5.91
C VAL A 487 -6.61 15.66 4.80
N ASP A 488 -5.79 15.83 3.77
CA ASP A 488 -5.60 14.82 2.73
C ASP A 488 -5.15 13.49 3.32
N ASN A 489 -4.24 13.50 4.29
CA ASN A 489 -3.72 12.28 4.93
C ASN A 489 -4.71 11.60 5.90
N MET A 490 -5.92 12.15 6.09
CA MET A 490 -7.03 11.38 6.69
C MET A 490 -7.60 10.32 5.72
N LEU A 491 -7.27 10.39 4.45
CA LEU A 491 -7.74 9.45 3.40
C LEU A 491 -6.59 8.99 2.49
N ASN A 492 -5.34 9.35 2.80
CA ASN A 492 -4.14 9.10 2.00
C ASN A 492 -2.95 8.72 2.89
N ILE A 493 -1.79 8.39 2.29
CA ILE A 493 -0.56 7.94 2.98
C ILE A 493 0.67 8.76 2.58
N SER A 494 0.50 9.96 2.08
CA SER A 494 1.60 10.75 1.49
C SER A 494 2.70 11.14 2.49
N LEU A 495 2.38 11.20 3.80
CA LEU A 495 3.38 11.40 4.86
C LEU A 495 4.33 10.21 5.05
N HIS A 496 4.03 9.04 4.46
CA HIS A 496 4.87 7.85 4.47
C HIS A 496 5.66 7.67 3.15
N ALA A 497 5.44 8.55 2.18
CA ALA A 497 6.24 8.62 0.95
C ALA A 497 7.35 9.65 1.12
N VAL A 498 8.58 9.27 0.76
CA VAL A 498 9.81 10.00 1.14
C VAL A 498 9.80 11.46 0.66
N VAL A 499 9.46 11.72 -0.61
CA VAL A 499 9.49 13.09 -1.18
C VAL A 499 8.36 13.98 -0.64
N PRO A 500 7.08 13.56 -0.61
CA PRO A 500 6.04 14.36 0.03
C PRO A 500 6.28 14.62 1.51
N ALA A 501 6.75 13.60 2.26
CA ALA A 501 7.11 13.75 3.66
C ALA A 501 8.24 14.77 3.87
N PHE A 502 9.28 14.72 3.01
CA PHE A 502 10.37 15.69 3.01
C PHE A 502 9.87 17.12 2.83
N ILE A 503 9.04 17.38 1.82
CA ILE A 503 8.49 18.72 1.54
C ILE A 503 7.63 19.18 2.73
N PHE A 504 6.79 18.29 3.28
CA PHE A 504 5.94 18.58 4.43
C PHE A 504 6.77 19.00 5.66
N TRP A 505 7.73 18.19 6.07
CA TRP A 505 8.54 18.48 7.25
C TRP A 505 9.49 19.67 7.03
N TRP A 506 9.89 19.92 5.79
CA TRP A 506 10.58 21.17 5.45
C TRP A 506 9.72 22.38 5.71
N PHE A 507 8.46 22.37 5.29
CA PHE A 507 7.54 23.48 5.50
C PHE A 507 7.13 23.64 6.97
N VAL A 508 6.98 22.56 7.72
CA VAL A 508 6.81 22.64 9.18
C VAL A 508 8.02 23.35 9.81
N GLY A 509 9.25 22.98 9.44
CA GLY A 509 10.47 23.65 9.93
C GLY A 509 10.58 25.13 9.50
N ALA A 510 10.17 25.43 8.27
CA ALA A 510 10.10 26.82 7.79
C ALA A 510 9.08 27.63 8.59
N GLU A 511 7.89 27.09 8.84
CA GLU A 511 6.85 27.74 9.64
C GLU A 511 7.35 28.06 11.04
N VAL A 512 7.91 27.06 11.74
CA VAL A 512 8.48 27.23 13.09
C VAL A 512 9.62 28.26 13.13
N SER A 513 10.48 28.28 12.09
CA SER A 513 11.52 29.31 11.94
C SER A 513 10.94 30.71 11.76
N GLY A 514 9.85 30.81 10.99
CA GLY A 514 9.22 32.08 10.64
C GLY A 514 8.45 32.73 11.79
N VAL A 515 7.75 31.91 12.59
CA VAL A 515 6.94 32.39 13.73
C VAL A 515 7.74 32.51 15.03
N GLY A 516 8.93 31.93 15.10
CA GLY A 516 9.79 31.99 16.29
C GLY A 516 10.19 33.39 16.67
N LYS A 517 10.17 33.69 17.99
CA LYS A 517 10.60 35.00 18.54
C LYS A 517 12.13 35.00 18.73
N GLU A 518 12.77 36.11 18.33
CA GLU A 518 14.24 36.27 18.41
C GLU A 518 14.77 36.18 19.87
N ASP A 519 13.94 36.58 20.86
CA ASP A 519 14.29 36.59 22.30
C ASP A 519 14.50 35.18 22.89
N ARG A 520 14.15 34.11 22.12
CA ARG A 520 14.31 32.70 22.53
C ARG A 520 15.58 32.05 22.01
N THR A 521 16.51 32.82 21.46
CA THR A 521 17.78 32.28 20.94
C THR A 521 18.73 32.01 22.14
N VAL A 522 19.22 30.78 22.19
CA VAL A 522 20.18 30.31 23.21
C VAL A 522 21.50 29.97 22.50
N ALA A 523 22.56 30.56 22.98
CA ALA A 523 23.92 30.24 22.56
C ALA A 523 24.38 28.94 23.25
N ILE A 524 24.56 27.87 22.48
CA ILE A 524 25.13 26.62 22.97
C ILE A 524 26.65 26.68 22.83
N THR A 525 27.38 26.57 23.91
CA THR A 525 28.84 26.46 23.90
C THR A 525 29.27 25.08 23.44
N VAL A 526 30.24 25.04 22.50
CA VAL A 526 30.79 23.79 22.00
C VAL A 526 31.84 23.31 22.99
N ASN A 527 31.46 22.38 23.86
CA ASN A 527 32.29 21.70 24.85
C ASN A 527 32.58 20.23 24.44
N PRO A 528 33.39 19.44 25.17
CA PRO A 528 33.65 18.05 24.84
C PRO A 528 32.43 17.19 24.67
N VAL A 529 31.38 17.35 25.51
CA VAL A 529 30.14 16.59 25.46
C VAL A 529 29.38 16.89 24.15
N THR A 530 29.21 18.17 23.83
CA THR A 530 28.52 18.56 22.58
C THR A 530 29.33 18.19 21.32
N LYS A 531 30.69 18.15 21.40
CA LYS A 531 31.55 17.60 20.33
C LYS A 531 31.28 16.11 20.10
N THR A 532 31.15 15.32 21.17
CA THR A 532 30.79 13.90 21.07
C THR A 532 29.47 13.71 20.34
N VAL A 533 28.44 14.54 20.63
CA VAL A 533 27.18 14.52 19.90
C VAL A 533 27.39 14.84 18.42
N GLY A 534 28.21 15.85 18.10
CA GLY A 534 28.53 16.20 16.71
C GLY A 534 29.23 15.05 15.95
N LEU A 535 30.15 14.33 16.60
CA LEU A 535 30.83 13.15 16.05
C LEU A 535 29.83 11.98 15.85
N ALA A 536 28.92 11.77 16.82
CA ALA A 536 27.86 10.75 16.71
C ALA A 536 26.93 11.04 15.52
N VAL A 537 26.57 12.30 15.29
CA VAL A 537 25.78 12.70 14.10
C VAL A 537 26.55 12.41 12.80
N LEU A 538 27.86 12.68 12.75
CA LEU A 538 28.68 12.36 11.57
C LEU A 538 28.74 10.85 11.31
N ALA A 539 28.95 10.05 12.37
CA ALA A 539 28.93 8.60 12.26
C ALA A 539 27.58 8.07 11.81
N PHE A 540 26.48 8.61 12.33
CA PHE A 540 25.13 8.29 11.91
C PHE A 540 24.90 8.63 10.42
N CYS A 541 25.32 9.82 9.96
CA CYS A 541 25.24 10.18 8.54
C CYS A 541 26.01 9.21 7.64
N GLY A 542 27.23 8.83 8.04
CA GLY A 542 28.02 7.83 7.33
C GLY A 542 27.31 6.47 7.26
N ALA A 543 26.75 6.01 8.38
CA ALA A 543 25.99 4.77 8.45
C ALA A 543 24.74 4.79 7.55
N VAL A 544 23.99 5.91 7.54
CA VAL A 544 22.83 6.09 6.65
C VAL A 544 23.25 6.02 5.17
N ILE A 545 24.32 6.69 4.78
CA ILE A 545 24.80 6.67 3.38
C ILE A 545 25.18 5.26 2.96
N VAL A 546 25.95 4.54 3.79
CA VAL A 546 26.33 3.15 3.51
C VAL A 546 25.10 2.25 3.44
N TRP A 547 24.20 2.36 4.43
CA TRP A 547 22.97 1.58 4.47
C TRP A 547 22.10 1.78 3.22
N GLN A 548 21.85 3.02 2.82
CA GLN A 548 21.04 3.32 1.64
C GLN A 548 21.74 2.86 0.35
N GLY A 549 23.05 2.90 0.30
CA GLY A 549 23.83 2.32 -0.79
C GLY A 549 23.66 0.81 -0.90
N LEU A 550 23.75 0.08 0.23
CA LEU A 550 23.52 -1.38 0.27
C LEU A 550 22.09 -1.74 -0.13
N VAL A 551 21.10 -1.01 0.36
CA VAL A 551 19.69 -1.20 -0.01
C VAL A 551 19.49 -1.01 -1.51
N LEU A 552 20.00 0.08 -2.09
CA LEU A 552 19.91 0.34 -3.53
C LEU A 552 20.59 -0.75 -4.36
N CYS A 553 21.82 -1.14 -4.00
CA CYS A 553 22.53 -2.22 -4.68
C CYS A 553 21.77 -3.56 -4.60
N SER A 554 21.10 -3.84 -3.48
CA SER A 554 20.27 -5.03 -3.34
C SER A 554 19.08 -5.01 -4.31
N TYR A 555 18.33 -3.91 -4.38
CA TYR A 555 17.21 -3.79 -5.33
C TYR A 555 17.68 -3.85 -6.78
N PHE A 556 18.82 -3.23 -7.11
CA PHE A 556 19.43 -3.34 -8.43
C PHE A 556 19.74 -4.80 -8.78
N ARG A 557 20.43 -5.54 -7.88
CA ARG A 557 20.73 -6.96 -8.09
C ARG A 557 19.47 -7.82 -8.20
N GLY A 558 18.44 -7.54 -7.38
CA GLY A 558 17.15 -8.24 -7.46
C GLY A 558 16.47 -8.05 -8.83
N TYR A 559 16.50 -6.83 -9.36
CA TYR A 559 15.91 -6.54 -10.68
C TYR A 559 16.71 -7.11 -11.85
N GLU A 560 18.05 -7.09 -11.78
CA GLU A 560 18.89 -7.81 -12.74
C GLU A 560 18.60 -9.32 -12.74
N GLY A 561 18.41 -9.92 -11.55
CA GLY A 561 17.98 -11.30 -11.43
C GLY A 561 16.62 -11.56 -12.12
N LEU A 562 15.67 -10.62 -12.01
CA LEU A 562 14.36 -10.73 -12.67
C LEU A 562 14.49 -10.72 -14.20
N LYS A 563 15.32 -9.83 -14.76
CA LYS A 563 15.59 -9.75 -16.21
C LYS A 563 16.24 -11.05 -16.73
N LEU A 564 17.24 -11.54 -15.99
CA LEU A 564 17.91 -12.80 -16.32
C LEU A 564 16.96 -14.00 -16.25
N GLN A 565 16.09 -14.05 -15.26
CA GLN A 565 15.06 -15.09 -15.15
C GLN A 565 14.08 -15.03 -16.33
N ALA A 566 13.64 -13.84 -16.73
CA ALA A 566 12.76 -13.64 -17.88
C ALA A 566 13.42 -14.05 -19.21
N SER A 567 14.75 -13.92 -19.33
CA SER A 567 15.54 -14.38 -20.48
C SER A 567 15.93 -15.87 -20.43
N GLY A 568 15.48 -16.62 -19.40
CA GLY A 568 15.77 -18.04 -19.24
C GLY A 568 17.14 -18.37 -18.61
N GLN A 569 17.91 -17.35 -18.18
CA GLN A 569 19.23 -17.51 -17.53
C GLN A 569 19.06 -17.72 -16.01
N VAL A 570 18.47 -18.87 -15.62
CA VAL A 570 18.04 -19.12 -14.24
C VAL A 570 19.22 -19.15 -13.24
N LYS A 571 20.38 -19.71 -13.60
CA LYS A 571 21.54 -19.79 -12.69
C LYS A 571 22.14 -18.42 -12.37
N GLU A 572 22.24 -17.57 -13.38
CA GLU A 572 22.69 -16.17 -13.21
C GLU A 572 21.69 -15.35 -12.42
N ALA A 573 20.39 -15.59 -12.63
CA ALA A 573 19.32 -14.99 -11.83
C ALA A 573 19.43 -15.39 -10.36
N GLN A 574 19.60 -16.67 -10.04
CA GLN A 574 19.83 -17.17 -8.67
C GLN A 574 21.03 -16.50 -8.00
N ALA A 575 22.14 -16.37 -8.72
CA ALA A 575 23.34 -15.70 -8.20
C ALA A 575 23.07 -14.22 -7.87
N ASN A 576 22.32 -13.51 -8.71
CA ASN A 576 21.96 -12.11 -8.47
C ASN A 576 20.97 -11.97 -7.30
N TYR A 577 19.94 -12.81 -7.18
CA TYR A 577 19.02 -12.83 -6.04
C TYR A 577 19.76 -13.14 -4.72
N ALA A 578 20.68 -14.11 -4.73
CA ALA A 578 21.50 -14.44 -3.55
C ALA A 578 22.37 -13.25 -3.11
N ARG A 579 22.97 -12.53 -4.06
CA ARG A 579 23.74 -11.30 -3.77
C ARG A 579 22.84 -10.18 -3.24
N ALA A 580 21.62 -10.04 -3.78
CA ALA A 580 20.64 -9.08 -3.30
C ALA A 580 20.32 -9.32 -1.81
N LEU A 581 20.04 -10.58 -1.42
CA LEU A 581 19.79 -10.96 -0.03
C LEU A 581 21.01 -10.83 0.89
N ALA A 582 22.22 -10.97 0.35
CA ALA A 582 23.44 -10.76 1.12
C ALA A 582 23.65 -9.28 1.47
N LEU A 583 23.29 -8.37 0.54
CA LEU A 583 23.39 -6.91 0.72
C LEU A 583 22.29 -6.37 1.64
N TYR A 584 21.05 -6.85 1.46
CA TYR A 584 19.89 -6.42 2.23
C TYR A 584 18.93 -7.59 2.46
N PRO A 585 19.01 -8.27 3.61
CA PRO A 585 18.17 -9.45 3.90
C PRO A 585 16.66 -9.21 3.89
N ALA A 586 16.21 -7.98 4.10
CA ALA A 586 14.80 -7.61 4.01
C ALA A 586 14.31 -7.31 2.57
N ASN A 587 15.11 -7.60 1.55
CA ASN A 587 14.64 -7.62 0.16
C ASN A 587 13.83 -8.90 -0.09
N THR A 588 12.57 -8.88 0.38
CA THR A 588 11.67 -10.04 0.38
C THR A 588 11.33 -10.55 -1.01
N GLU A 589 11.25 -9.66 -2.00
CA GLU A 589 10.99 -10.05 -3.39
C GLU A 589 12.14 -10.88 -3.97
N ALA A 590 13.38 -10.44 -3.77
CA ALA A 590 14.54 -11.21 -4.19
C ALA A 590 14.60 -12.57 -3.49
N GLY A 591 14.26 -12.61 -2.19
CA GLY A 591 14.23 -13.85 -1.41
C GLY A 591 13.16 -14.83 -1.86
N LEU A 592 11.95 -14.34 -2.08
CA LEU A 592 10.84 -15.15 -2.59
C LEU A 592 11.18 -15.72 -3.98
N ARG A 593 11.69 -14.88 -4.89
CA ARG A 593 12.07 -15.30 -6.24
C ARG A 593 13.20 -16.33 -6.23
N LEU A 594 14.23 -16.14 -5.38
CA LEU A 594 15.30 -17.10 -5.21
C LEU A 594 14.77 -18.47 -4.75
N GLY A 595 13.95 -18.48 -3.70
CA GLY A 595 13.30 -19.70 -3.22
C GLY A 595 12.43 -20.36 -4.29
N ASN A 596 11.63 -19.57 -5.03
CA ASN A 596 10.78 -20.09 -6.10
C ASN A 596 11.59 -20.72 -7.26
N THR A 597 12.73 -20.13 -7.65
CA THR A 597 13.58 -20.72 -8.70
C THR A 597 14.19 -22.05 -8.27
N TYR A 598 14.66 -22.17 -7.01
CA TYR A 598 15.12 -23.45 -6.47
C TYR A 598 13.98 -24.46 -6.33
N LEU A 599 12.78 -24.04 -5.91
CA LEU A 599 11.62 -24.91 -5.80
C LEU A 599 11.20 -25.49 -7.16
N GLN A 600 11.25 -24.69 -8.22
CA GLN A 600 10.97 -25.13 -9.60
C GLN A 600 12.01 -26.15 -10.11
N GLU A 601 13.26 -26.03 -9.69
CA GLU A 601 14.33 -26.99 -10.01
C GLU A 601 14.32 -28.23 -9.08
N HIS A 602 13.35 -28.33 -8.16
CA HIS A 602 13.28 -29.38 -7.13
C HIS A 602 14.47 -29.40 -6.17
N ASP A 603 15.21 -28.28 -6.08
CA ASP A 603 16.26 -28.11 -5.08
C ASP A 603 15.67 -27.60 -3.77
N TYR A 604 15.00 -28.51 -3.08
CA TYR A 604 14.20 -28.19 -1.90
C TYR A 604 15.01 -27.64 -0.73
N LYS A 605 16.27 -28.10 -0.55
CA LYS A 605 17.13 -27.64 0.55
C LYS A 605 17.56 -26.17 0.37
N ASN A 606 17.98 -25.81 -0.83
CA ASN A 606 18.36 -24.43 -1.12
C ASN A 606 17.12 -23.50 -1.16
N ALA A 607 15.97 -24.00 -1.66
CA ALA A 607 14.70 -23.28 -1.58
C ALA A 607 14.32 -22.95 -0.14
N LEU A 608 14.36 -23.97 0.75
CA LEU A 608 14.04 -23.81 2.16
C LEU A 608 14.97 -22.79 2.84
N THR A 609 16.28 -22.87 2.59
CA THR A 609 17.27 -21.94 3.13
C THR A 609 16.99 -20.49 2.69
N ALA A 610 16.63 -20.29 1.41
CA ALA A 610 16.28 -18.96 0.89
C ALA A 610 15.00 -18.41 1.55
N TYR A 611 13.98 -19.24 1.72
CA TYR A 611 12.74 -18.83 2.39
C TYR A 611 12.95 -18.55 3.89
N GLU A 612 13.71 -19.38 4.60
CA GLU A 612 14.05 -19.16 6.02
C GLU A 612 14.78 -17.84 6.24
N LYS A 613 15.74 -17.53 5.36
CA LYS A 613 16.43 -16.23 5.39
C LYS A 613 15.47 -15.06 5.15
N THR A 614 14.54 -15.21 4.22
CA THR A 614 13.53 -14.18 3.93
C THR A 614 12.59 -13.99 5.12
N LEU A 615 12.08 -15.10 5.71
CA LEU A 615 11.20 -15.07 6.87
C LEU A 615 11.86 -14.47 8.11
N SER A 616 13.17 -14.66 8.30
CA SER A 616 13.88 -14.03 9.42
C SER A 616 13.83 -12.50 9.37
N ALA A 617 13.78 -11.92 8.18
CA ALA A 617 13.73 -10.47 7.97
C ALA A 617 12.31 -9.93 7.76
N ALA A 618 11.35 -10.78 7.37
CA ALA A 618 9.97 -10.38 7.05
C ALA A 618 8.96 -11.49 7.39
N ALA A 619 8.79 -11.76 8.67
CA ALA A 619 7.93 -12.82 9.22
C ALA A 619 6.41 -12.57 9.04
N TYR A 620 6.00 -11.67 8.17
CA TYR A 620 4.61 -11.35 7.85
C TYR A 620 4.20 -11.70 6.41
N TYR A 621 5.09 -12.39 5.68
CA TYR A 621 4.84 -12.84 4.31
C TYR A 621 4.24 -14.25 4.32
N ASP A 622 2.91 -14.34 4.29
CA ASP A 622 2.16 -15.60 4.31
C ASP A 622 2.53 -16.53 3.15
N GLU A 623 2.73 -15.98 1.94
CA GLU A 623 3.14 -16.74 0.76
C GLU A 623 4.50 -17.42 0.94
N VAL A 624 5.46 -16.74 1.57
CA VAL A 624 6.78 -17.32 1.85
C VAL A 624 6.68 -18.49 2.83
N TYR A 625 5.80 -18.40 3.85
CA TYR A 625 5.53 -19.53 4.76
C TYR A 625 4.96 -20.74 4.02
N PHE A 626 4.00 -20.53 3.11
CA PHE A 626 3.42 -21.61 2.32
C PHE A 626 4.47 -22.31 1.43
N ASN A 627 5.28 -21.52 0.72
CA ASN A 627 6.32 -22.05 -0.15
C ASN A 627 7.46 -22.71 0.64
N ALA A 628 7.79 -22.18 1.84
CA ALA A 628 8.73 -22.83 2.76
C ALA A 628 8.20 -24.18 3.24
N ALA A 629 6.90 -24.31 3.49
CA ALA A 629 6.30 -25.59 3.82
C ALA A 629 6.41 -26.61 2.69
N LEU A 630 6.17 -26.18 1.44
CA LEU A 630 6.36 -27.04 0.25
C LEU A 630 7.81 -27.48 0.11
N ALA A 631 8.77 -26.56 0.30
CA ALA A 631 10.20 -26.88 0.25
C ALA A 631 10.62 -27.82 1.38
N ALA A 632 10.10 -27.62 2.60
CA ALA A 632 10.36 -28.51 3.75
C ALA A 632 9.83 -29.92 3.50
N LEU A 633 8.63 -30.08 2.94
CA LEU A 633 8.08 -31.38 2.55
C LEU A 633 8.97 -32.07 1.50
N GLY A 634 9.38 -31.35 0.46
CA GLY A 634 10.28 -31.88 -0.55
C GLY A 634 11.66 -32.27 -0.01
N ALA A 635 12.13 -31.60 1.05
CA ALA A 635 13.39 -31.90 1.74
C ALA A 635 13.25 -33.02 2.79
N GLY A 636 12.03 -33.52 3.09
CA GLY A 636 11.76 -34.50 4.12
C GLY A 636 11.77 -33.94 5.56
N GLU A 637 11.60 -32.62 5.72
CA GLU A 637 11.59 -31.92 7.01
C GLU A 637 10.14 -31.65 7.47
N GLU A 638 9.39 -32.70 7.81
CA GLU A 638 7.95 -32.66 8.11
C GLU A 638 7.61 -31.70 9.28
N GLU A 639 8.41 -31.73 10.37
CA GLU A 639 8.21 -30.81 11.51
C GLU A 639 8.25 -29.35 11.10
N LYS A 640 9.21 -28.98 10.24
CA LYS A 640 9.28 -27.62 9.70
C LYS A 640 8.07 -27.31 8.80
N ALA A 641 7.63 -28.27 7.99
CA ALA A 641 6.46 -28.10 7.14
C ALA A 641 5.20 -27.82 7.97
N VAL A 642 4.96 -28.61 9.03
CA VAL A 642 3.85 -28.38 9.97
C VAL A 642 3.94 -26.98 10.59
N ARG A 643 5.10 -26.58 11.08
CA ARG A 643 5.31 -25.26 11.65
C ARG A 643 5.00 -24.15 10.65
N TYR A 644 5.49 -24.24 9.40
CA TYR A 644 5.27 -23.21 8.39
C TYR A 644 3.82 -23.16 7.91
N LEU A 645 3.13 -24.31 7.78
CA LEU A 645 1.70 -24.34 7.47
C LEU A 645 0.87 -23.69 8.59
N THR A 646 1.23 -23.96 9.85
CA THR A 646 0.60 -23.37 11.04
C THR A 646 0.74 -21.84 11.01
N GLU A 647 1.95 -21.31 10.77
CA GLU A 647 2.18 -19.86 10.68
C GLU A 647 1.48 -19.24 9.44
N HIS A 648 1.49 -19.95 8.30
CA HIS A 648 0.74 -19.51 7.12
C HIS A 648 -0.75 -19.36 7.43
N LEU A 649 -1.38 -20.36 8.07
CA LEU A 649 -2.81 -20.34 8.38
C LEU A 649 -3.21 -19.32 9.45
N LYS A 650 -2.27 -18.88 10.30
CA LYS A 650 -2.47 -17.74 11.20
C LYS A 650 -2.56 -16.41 10.44
N LEU A 651 -1.80 -16.25 9.35
CA LEU A 651 -1.78 -15.04 8.52
C LEU A 651 -2.84 -15.07 7.40
N SER A 652 -3.15 -16.25 6.88
CA SER A 652 -4.01 -16.49 5.72
C SER A 652 -4.99 -17.63 5.97
N PRO A 653 -6.09 -17.41 6.71
CA PRO A 653 -7.01 -18.47 7.12
C PRO A 653 -7.88 -19.03 5.99
N PHE A 654 -7.93 -18.39 4.82
CA PHE A 654 -8.76 -18.82 3.69
C PHE A 654 -8.00 -19.65 2.64
N ASN A 655 -6.96 -20.37 3.04
CA ASN A 655 -6.21 -21.28 2.18
C ASN A 655 -6.59 -22.74 2.47
N LEU A 656 -7.55 -23.27 1.72
CA LEU A 656 -8.02 -24.67 1.87
C LEU A 656 -6.87 -25.68 1.71
N ARG A 657 -6.01 -25.47 0.70
CA ARG A 657 -4.88 -26.36 0.43
C ARG A 657 -3.93 -26.48 1.63
N ALA A 658 -3.66 -25.39 2.32
CA ALA A 658 -2.82 -25.38 3.49
C ALA A 658 -3.44 -26.20 4.65
N TYR A 659 -4.78 -26.12 4.84
CA TYR A 659 -5.48 -26.97 5.83
C TYR A 659 -5.41 -28.44 5.47
N VAL A 660 -5.64 -28.80 4.20
CA VAL A 660 -5.56 -30.18 3.73
C VAL A 660 -4.15 -30.75 3.93
N MET A 661 -3.13 -29.95 3.58
CA MET A 661 -1.73 -30.36 3.77
C MET A 661 -1.38 -30.53 5.26
N LEU A 662 -1.74 -29.56 6.09
CA LEU A 662 -1.53 -29.65 7.55
C LEU A 662 -2.23 -30.86 8.14
N GLY A 663 -3.51 -31.05 7.79
CA GLY A 663 -4.30 -32.19 8.25
C GLY A 663 -3.70 -33.54 7.82
N SER A 664 -3.21 -33.62 6.57
CA SER A 664 -2.57 -34.86 6.06
C SER A 664 -1.31 -35.21 6.83
N LEU A 665 -0.46 -34.23 7.17
CA LEU A 665 0.74 -34.45 7.98
C LEU A 665 0.40 -34.91 9.40
N ILE A 666 -0.56 -34.26 10.04
CA ILE A 666 -1.02 -34.62 11.39
C ILE A 666 -1.68 -36.00 11.39
N ARG A 667 -2.40 -36.35 10.32
CA ARG A 667 -2.98 -37.69 10.16
C ARG A 667 -1.91 -38.76 9.98
N GLN A 668 -0.79 -38.46 9.33
CA GLN A 668 0.36 -39.40 9.20
C GLN A 668 1.01 -39.62 10.55
N ASP A 669 1.37 -38.57 11.26
CA ASP A 669 1.95 -38.65 12.61
C ASP A 669 1.19 -37.75 13.60
N VAL A 670 0.51 -38.41 14.54
CA VAL A 670 -0.34 -37.78 15.56
C VAL A 670 0.47 -36.97 16.60
N ILE A 671 1.82 -37.07 16.61
CA ILE A 671 2.67 -36.25 17.47
C ILE A 671 2.46 -34.74 17.19
N TYR A 672 2.05 -34.38 15.97
CA TYR A 672 1.76 -33.02 15.57
C TYR A 672 0.33 -32.55 15.93
N ALA A 673 -0.51 -33.45 16.52
CA ALA A 673 -1.90 -33.17 16.92
C ALA A 673 -1.96 -32.42 18.26
N ASN A 674 -1.23 -31.30 18.40
CA ASN A 674 -1.35 -30.41 19.54
C ASN A 674 -2.63 -29.59 19.47
N ASP A 675 -3.03 -28.96 20.59
CA ASP A 675 -4.27 -28.19 20.70
C ASP A 675 -4.37 -27.03 19.70
N ASP A 676 -3.25 -26.38 19.40
CA ASP A 676 -3.23 -25.26 18.46
C ASP A 676 -3.49 -25.73 17.02
N ASN A 677 -2.86 -26.81 16.59
CA ASN A 677 -3.06 -27.39 15.27
C ASN A 677 -4.46 -27.99 15.12
N LEU A 678 -5.01 -28.62 16.15
CA LEU A 678 -6.38 -29.13 16.14
C LEU A 678 -7.41 -28.01 16.08
N LYS A 679 -7.22 -26.89 16.83
CA LYS A 679 -8.05 -25.69 16.71
C LYS A 679 -7.98 -25.07 15.33
N LEU A 680 -6.78 -25.09 14.68
CA LEU A 680 -6.65 -24.64 13.29
C LEU A 680 -7.47 -25.51 12.34
N LEU A 681 -7.35 -26.84 12.44
CA LEU A 681 -8.12 -27.76 11.59
C LEU A 681 -9.62 -27.65 11.84
N ASP A 682 -10.06 -27.50 13.10
CA ASP A 682 -11.46 -27.22 13.43
C ASP A 682 -11.95 -25.92 12.81
N ARG A 683 -11.15 -24.85 12.85
CA ARG A 683 -11.45 -23.62 12.10
C ARG A 683 -11.56 -23.90 10.60
N GLY A 684 -10.69 -24.73 10.04
CA GLY A 684 -10.70 -25.12 8.63
C GLY A 684 -12.02 -25.76 8.22
N VAL A 685 -12.54 -26.73 8.96
CA VAL A 685 -13.84 -27.36 8.64
C VAL A 685 -15.03 -26.38 8.77
N HIS A 686 -14.93 -25.37 9.63
CA HIS A 686 -15.96 -24.32 9.73
C HIS A 686 -15.90 -23.30 8.58
N LEU A 687 -14.69 -22.96 8.10
CA LEU A 687 -14.50 -22.05 6.97
C LEU A 687 -14.80 -22.70 5.62
N PHE A 688 -14.59 -24.02 5.54
CA PHE A 688 -14.78 -24.81 4.32
C PHE A 688 -15.65 -26.03 4.62
N PRO A 689 -16.91 -25.85 5.06
CA PRO A 689 -17.79 -26.95 5.50
C PRO A 689 -18.05 -27.98 4.40
N TYR A 690 -17.95 -27.58 3.14
CA TYR A 690 -18.10 -28.43 1.96
C TYR A 690 -16.82 -29.24 1.61
N ALA A 691 -15.70 -28.99 2.27
CA ALA A 691 -14.46 -29.73 2.03
C ALA A 691 -14.48 -31.06 2.80
N ALA A 692 -15.15 -32.07 2.26
CA ALA A 692 -15.32 -33.39 2.86
C ALA A 692 -13.98 -34.04 3.29
N GLU A 693 -12.89 -33.73 2.55
CA GLU A 693 -11.54 -34.18 2.87
C GLU A 693 -11.05 -33.66 4.23
N LEU A 694 -11.40 -32.42 4.60
CA LEU A 694 -11.04 -31.88 5.93
C LEU A 694 -11.79 -32.58 7.05
N TRP A 695 -13.10 -32.83 6.88
CA TRP A 695 -13.91 -33.56 7.85
C TRP A 695 -13.39 -34.98 8.03
N THR A 696 -13.07 -35.65 6.91
CA THR A 696 -12.49 -37.01 6.92
C THR A 696 -11.16 -37.01 7.65
N THR A 697 -10.26 -36.08 7.31
CA THR A 697 -8.92 -35.98 7.88
C THR A 697 -8.97 -35.71 9.38
N LEU A 698 -9.79 -34.76 9.82
CA LEU A 698 -9.93 -34.44 11.23
C LEU A 698 -10.56 -35.60 12.01
N GLY A 699 -11.58 -36.26 11.44
CA GLY A 699 -12.17 -37.49 12.03
C GLY A 699 -11.17 -38.64 12.17
N ASP A 700 -10.34 -38.88 11.13
CA ASP A 700 -9.28 -39.91 11.16
C ASP A 700 -8.22 -39.61 12.24
N ILE A 701 -7.87 -38.33 12.47
CA ILE A 701 -6.95 -37.92 13.55
C ILE A 701 -7.54 -38.28 14.91
N TYR A 702 -8.82 -37.97 15.14
CA TYR A 702 -9.49 -38.30 16.41
C TYR A 702 -9.66 -39.83 16.60
N VAL A 703 -9.87 -40.59 15.50
CA VAL A 703 -9.85 -42.06 15.57
C VAL A 703 -8.48 -42.59 16.04
N LYS A 704 -7.38 -42.02 15.52
CA LYS A 704 -6.01 -42.40 15.94
C LYS A 704 -5.68 -42.00 17.38
N ARG A 705 -6.39 -41.01 17.92
CA ARG A 705 -6.29 -40.56 19.32
C ARG A 705 -7.19 -41.35 20.26
N ASP A 706 -7.91 -42.36 19.74
CA ASP A 706 -8.96 -43.14 20.48
C ASP A 706 -10.17 -42.30 20.95
N GLU A 707 -10.34 -41.09 20.38
CA GLU A 707 -11.45 -40.18 20.67
C GLU A 707 -12.64 -40.48 19.75
N THR A 708 -13.19 -41.68 19.83
CA THR A 708 -14.18 -42.28 18.91
C THR A 708 -15.45 -41.41 18.77
N GLU A 709 -15.97 -40.85 19.85
CA GLU A 709 -17.21 -40.06 19.82
C GLU A 709 -17.02 -38.72 19.08
N PHE A 710 -15.87 -38.09 19.25
CA PHE A 710 -15.53 -36.86 18.45
C PHE A 710 -15.46 -37.21 16.96
N ALA A 711 -14.80 -38.31 16.60
CA ALA A 711 -14.70 -38.76 15.23
C ALA A 711 -16.09 -39.03 14.59
N LYS A 712 -17.00 -39.74 15.30
CA LYS A 712 -18.38 -39.98 14.86
C LYS A 712 -19.10 -38.65 14.59
N ASN A 713 -18.97 -37.67 15.48
CA ASN A 713 -19.60 -36.38 15.33
C ASN A 713 -19.06 -35.61 14.11
N LEU A 714 -17.74 -35.62 13.89
CA LEU A 714 -17.12 -34.99 12.73
C LEU A 714 -17.58 -35.63 11.42
N TYR A 715 -17.61 -36.93 11.31
CA TYR A 715 -18.10 -37.61 10.12
C TYR A 715 -19.59 -37.37 9.87
N LYS A 716 -20.43 -37.30 10.91
CA LYS A 716 -21.84 -36.91 10.79
C LYS A 716 -21.98 -35.48 10.24
N ARG A 717 -21.26 -34.53 10.82
CA ARG A 717 -21.28 -33.12 10.36
C ARG A 717 -20.75 -32.96 8.94
N GLY A 718 -19.67 -33.68 8.58
CA GLY A 718 -19.15 -33.70 7.22
C GLY A 718 -20.18 -34.25 6.21
N LEU A 719 -20.90 -35.32 6.54
CA LEU A 719 -21.99 -35.86 5.72
C LEU A 719 -23.20 -34.93 5.64
N THR A 720 -23.48 -34.14 6.68
CA THR A 720 -24.53 -33.10 6.60
C THR A 720 -24.14 -31.98 5.63
N ALA A 721 -22.84 -31.64 5.54
CA ALA A 721 -22.33 -30.65 4.62
C ALA A 721 -22.22 -31.15 3.16
N ASP A 722 -21.89 -32.44 2.98
CA ASP A 722 -21.83 -33.11 1.68
C ASP A 722 -22.31 -34.56 1.76
N THR A 723 -23.60 -34.79 1.48
CA THR A 723 -24.21 -36.12 1.49
C THR A 723 -23.70 -37.01 0.34
N LEU A 724 -23.00 -36.44 -0.67
CA LEU A 724 -22.44 -37.22 -1.79
C LEU A 724 -21.06 -37.81 -1.50
N ASP A 725 -20.39 -37.42 -0.40
CA ASP A 725 -19.08 -37.96 -0.07
C ASP A 725 -19.15 -39.42 0.38
N ARG A 726 -18.57 -40.29 -0.43
CA ARG A 726 -18.55 -41.76 -0.16
C ARG A 726 -17.58 -42.14 0.94
N THR A 727 -16.48 -41.38 1.08
CA THR A 727 -15.43 -41.70 2.07
C THR A 727 -15.94 -41.44 3.49
N LEU A 728 -16.59 -40.30 3.70
CA LEU A 728 -17.23 -39.97 4.97
C LEU A 728 -18.28 -41.02 5.35
N LEU A 729 -19.15 -41.42 4.41
CA LEU A 729 -20.15 -42.46 4.66
C LEU A 729 -19.51 -43.79 5.01
N GLN A 730 -18.48 -44.22 4.31
CA GLN A 730 -17.77 -45.47 4.59
C GLN A 730 -17.06 -45.43 5.96
N ASN A 731 -16.37 -44.34 6.28
CA ASN A 731 -15.70 -44.19 7.57
C ASN A 731 -16.69 -44.20 8.73
N LEU A 732 -17.82 -43.50 8.58
CA LEU A 732 -18.90 -43.49 9.57
C LEU A 732 -19.45 -44.91 9.78
N LYS A 733 -19.80 -45.65 8.72
CA LYS A 733 -20.28 -47.04 8.77
C LYS A 733 -19.28 -47.96 9.46
N ARG A 734 -17.97 -47.83 9.14
CA ARG A 734 -16.90 -48.61 9.74
C ARG A 734 -16.82 -48.39 11.26
N LEU A 735 -16.92 -47.11 11.68
CA LEU A 735 -16.79 -46.72 13.07
C LEU A 735 -17.99 -47.21 13.90
N TYR A 736 -19.24 -47.05 13.40
CA TYR A 736 -20.45 -47.55 14.06
C TYR A 736 -20.49 -49.10 14.13
N LYS A 737 -19.99 -49.77 13.10
CA LYS A 737 -19.80 -51.23 13.14
C LYS A 737 -18.81 -51.66 14.22
N LYS A 738 -17.68 -50.89 14.38
CA LYS A 738 -16.68 -51.16 15.41
C LYS A 738 -17.26 -51.00 16.84
N THR A 739 -18.12 -49.99 17.04
CA THR A 739 -18.76 -49.73 18.36
C THR A 739 -20.06 -50.49 18.58
N GLN A 740 -20.53 -51.29 17.61
CA GLN A 740 -21.78 -52.07 17.66
C GLN A 740 -23.04 -51.22 17.88
N GLU A 741 -23.07 -50.03 17.33
CA GLU A 741 -24.17 -49.07 17.43
C GLU A 741 -24.99 -49.02 16.14
N GLU A 742 -26.28 -48.56 16.24
CA GLU A 742 -27.12 -48.30 15.08
C GLU A 742 -26.66 -47.09 14.30
N LEU A 743 -26.70 -47.17 12.97
CA LEU A 743 -26.30 -46.10 12.09
C LEU A 743 -27.22 -44.85 12.23
N PRO A 744 -26.66 -43.65 12.26
CA PRO A 744 -27.48 -42.42 12.35
C PRO A 744 -28.28 -42.18 11.08
N PRO A 745 -29.43 -41.46 11.15
CA PRO A 745 -30.32 -41.21 10.00
C PRO A 745 -29.59 -40.58 8.80
N ILE A 746 -28.59 -39.75 9.05
CA ILE A 746 -27.80 -39.11 7.99
C ILE A 746 -27.07 -40.14 7.10
N ALA A 747 -26.70 -41.29 7.64
CA ALA A 747 -26.05 -42.33 6.84
C ALA A 747 -27.04 -42.97 5.84
N ALA A 748 -28.31 -43.15 6.20
CA ALA A 748 -29.34 -43.64 5.29
C ALA A 748 -29.67 -42.58 4.22
N GLN A 749 -29.75 -41.30 4.60
CA GLN A 749 -29.96 -40.17 3.70
C GLN A 749 -28.82 -40.13 2.66
N ALA A 750 -27.56 -40.09 3.08
CA ALA A 750 -26.38 -40.06 2.20
C ALA A 750 -26.35 -41.28 1.27
N GLN A 751 -26.65 -42.47 1.77
CA GLN A 751 -26.71 -43.67 0.91
C GLN A 751 -27.77 -43.51 -0.19
N ARG A 752 -28.98 -43.04 0.17
CA ARG A 752 -30.07 -42.88 -0.79
C ARG A 752 -29.75 -41.87 -1.91
N ILE A 753 -29.18 -40.71 -1.58
CA ILE A 753 -28.82 -39.70 -2.62
C ILE A 753 -27.66 -40.18 -3.49
N GLN A 754 -26.66 -40.88 -2.92
CA GLN A 754 -25.58 -41.47 -3.68
C GLN A 754 -26.08 -42.53 -4.68
N ASP A 755 -27.04 -43.38 -4.27
CA ASP A 755 -27.66 -44.36 -5.15
C ASP A 755 -28.49 -43.71 -6.26
N LEU A 756 -29.22 -42.62 -5.97
CA LEU A 756 -29.95 -41.83 -6.96
C LEU A 756 -28.99 -41.15 -7.95
N HIS A 757 -27.86 -40.65 -7.47
CA HIS A 757 -26.85 -40.02 -8.31
C HIS A 757 -26.22 -41.03 -9.31
N VAL A 758 -25.91 -42.23 -8.86
CA VAL A 758 -25.47 -43.36 -9.71
C VAL A 758 -26.52 -43.71 -10.78
N LYS A 759 -27.79 -43.78 -10.41
CA LYS A 759 -28.89 -44.02 -11.38
C LYS A 759 -29.01 -42.86 -12.38
N ALA A 760 -28.88 -41.61 -11.92
CA ALA A 760 -28.94 -40.45 -12.80
C ALA A 760 -27.75 -40.37 -13.80
N ALA A 761 -26.54 -40.76 -13.38
CA ALA A 761 -25.39 -40.85 -14.25
C ALA A 761 -25.61 -41.84 -15.41
N ASN A 762 -26.42 -42.89 -15.22
CA ASN A 762 -26.80 -43.88 -16.20
C ASN A 762 -28.13 -43.58 -16.90
N TYR A 763 -28.56 -42.31 -16.98
CA TYR A 763 -29.84 -41.86 -17.52
C TYR A 763 -30.16 -42.41 -18.89
N TRP A 764 -29.20 -42.35 -19.83
CA TRP A 764 -29.41 -42.77 -21.24
C TRP A 764 -29.49 -44.26 -21.41
N SER A 765 -28.95 -45.08 -20.52
CA SER A 765 -29.05 -46.51 -20.55
C SER A 765 -30.35 -47.07 -19.97
N GLN A 766 -31.17 -46.22 -19.35
CA GLN A 766 -32.41 -46.61 -18.70
C GLN A 766 -33.59 -46.59 -19.69
N SER A 767 -34.56 -47.51 -19.49
CA SER A 767 -35.83 -47.52 -20.17
C SER A 767 -36.65 -46.23 -19.85
N VAL A 768 -37.65 -45.90 -20.65
CA VAL A 768 -38.56 -44.76 -20.40
C VAL A 768 -39.23 -44.88 -19.04
N SER A 769 -39.69 -46.07 -18.66
CA SER A 769 -40.27 -46.34 -17.37
C SER A 769 -39.25 -46.15 -16.20
N GLY A 770 -38.00 -46.59 -16.43
CA GLY A 770 -36.91 -46.40 -15.48
C GLY A 770 -36.59 -44.92 -15.23
N ARG A 771 -36.52 -44.10 -16.32
CA ARG A 771 -36.33 -42.65 -16.22
C ARG A 771 -37.45 -41.93 -15.49
N ARG A 772 -38.72 -42.31 -15.72
CA ARG A 772 -39.88 -41.76 -14.96
C ARG A 772 -39.76 -42.14 -13.47
N LYS A 773 -39.45 -43.39 -13.15
CA LYS A 773 -39.24 -43.83 -11.77
C LYS A 773 -38.13 -43.07 -11.10
N LEU A 774 -37.00 -42.88 -11.78
CA LEU A 774 -35.87 -42.07 -11.25
C LEU A 774 -36.29 -40.66 -10.88
N ARG A 775 -37.09 -39.99 -11.72
CA ARG A 775 -37.63 -38.68 -11.41
C ARG A 775 -38.49 -38.71 -10.14
N THR A 776 -39.43 -39.64 -10.04
CA THR A 776 -40.31 -39.78 -8.86
C THR A 776 -39.50 -40.06 -7.60
N ASP A 777 -38.45 -40.90 -7.69
CA ASP A 777 -37.56 -41.23 -6.57
C ASP A 777 -36.76 -40.00 -6.10
N ILE A 778 -36.30 -39.10 -7.04
CA ILE A 778 -35.64 -37.85 -6.70
C ILE A 778 -36.60 -36.86 -6.08
N GLU A 779 -37.82 -36.70 -6.63
CA GLU A 779 -38.87 -35.83 -6.05
C GLU A 779 -39.26 -36.27 -4.65
N ALA A 780 -39.37 -37.59 -4.41
CA ALA A 780 -39.60 -38.14 -3.09
C ALA A 780 -38.43 -37.87 -2.12
N TYR A 781 -37.20 -37.96 -2.61
CA TYR A 781 -36.00 -37.58 -1.80
C TYR A 781 -36.04 -36.11 -1.37
N ILE A 782 -36.34 -35.20 -2.27
CA ILE A 782 -36.45 -33.76 -1.97
C ILE A 782 -37.54 -33.49 -0.93
N LYS A 783 -38.68 -34.21 -1.01
CA LYS A 783 -39.75 -34.09 -0.03
C LYS A 783 -39.32 -34.57 1.36
N ASP A 784 -38.59 -35.69 1.42
CA ASP A 784 -38.12 -36.28 2.69
C ASP A 784 -36.96 -35.48 3.29
N PHE A 785 -36.14 -34.82 2.45
CA PHE A 785 -34.92 -34.07 2.86
C PHE A 785 -34.87 -32.70 2.16
N PRO A 786 -35.75 -31.76 2.53
CA PRO A 786 -35.88 -30.47 1.83
C PRO A 786 -34.64 -29.56 1.97
N ASN A 787 -33.82 -29.73 2.99
CA ASN A 787 -32.62 -28.94 3.25
C ASN A 787 -31.36 -29.46 2.54
N ASP A 788 -31.44 -30.57 1.81
CA ASP A 788 -30.31 -31.13 1.08
C ASP A 788 -30.30 -30.61 -0.38
N THR A 789 -29.42 -29.68 -0.67
CA THR A 789 -29.28 -29.03 -2.02
C THR A 789 -28.97 -30.04 -3.13
N ASN A 790 -28.35 -31.19 -2.77
CA ASN A 790 -28.04 -32.25 -3.74
C ASN A 790 -29.29 -32.84 -4.41
N GLY A 791 -30.44 -32.86 -3.74
CA GLY A 791 -31.70 -33.32 -4.29
C GLY A 791 -32.18 -32.45 -5.47
N PRO A 792 -32.44 -31.15 -5.24
CA PRO A 792 -32.82 -30.21 -6.29
C PRO A 792 -31.78 -30.10 -7.43
N VAL A 793 -30.49 -30.11 -7.11
CA VAL A 793 -29.42 -30.10 -8.12
C VAL A 793 -29.48 -31.37 -8.99
N LEU A 794 -29.67 -32.52 -8.41
CA LEU A 794 -29.82 -33.79 -9.14
C LEU A 794 -31.07 -33.79 -10.02
N LEU A 795 -32.18 -33.21 -9.55
CA LEU A 795 -33.42 -33.05 -10.35
C LEU A 795 -33.18 -32.09 -11.54
N ALA A 796 -32.45 -31.03 -11.34
CA ALA A 796 -32.05 -30.10 -12.40
C ALA A 796 -31.19 -30.79 -13.47
N LEU A 797 -30.21 -31.60 -13.07
CA LEU A 797 -29.39 -32.40 -13.99
C LEU A 797 -30.26 -33.42 -14.75
N TYR A 798 -31.23 -34.03 -14.10
CA TYR A 798 -32.21 -34.92 -14.76
C TYR A 798 -32.99 -34.17 -15.86
N PHE A 799 -33.55 -32.98 -15.55
CA PHE A 799 -34.29 -32.18 -16.53
C PHE A 799 -33.41 -31.70 -17.70
N ASN A 800 -32.13 -31.34 -17.42
CA ASN A 800 -31.19 -30.98 -18.48
C ASN A 800 -30.93 -32.17 -19.44
N GLN A 801 -30.74 -33.38 -18.93
CA GLN A 801 -30.58 -34.61 -19.72
C GLN A 801 -31.87 -34.97 -20.48
N ALA A 802 -33.02 -34.65 -19.92
CA ALA A 802 -34.34 -34.82 -20.54
C ALA A 802 -34.65 -33.75 -21.62
N GLY A 803 -33.74 -32.77 -21.86
CA GLY A 803 -33.94 -31.70 -22.83
C GLY A 803 -34.77 -30.50 -22.32
N ASN A 804 -35.12 -30.46 -21.06
CA ASN A 804 -35.84 -29.34 -20.46
C ASN A 804 -34.90 -28.37 -19.74
N ALA A 805 -34.18 -27.57 -20.52
CA ALA A 805 -33.20 -26.61 -20.00
C ALA A 805 -33.83 -25.52 -19.14
N LEU A 806 -35.08 -25.09 -19.43
CA LEU A 806 -35.75 -24.04 -18.67
C LEU A 806 -36.05 -24.49 -17.23
N LYS A 807 -36.59 -25.71 -17.03
CA LYS A 807 -36.84 -26.25 -15.70
C LYS A 807 -35.57 -26.54 -14.93
N SER A 808 -34.51 -26.95 -15.62
CA SER A 808 -33.19 -27.12 -15.02
C SER A 808 -32.65 -25.80 -14.49
N LYS A 809 -32.75 -24.70 -15.28
CA LYS A 809 -32.34 -23.36 -14.88
C LYS A 809 -33.11 -22.88 -13.65
N GLU A 810 -34.42 -22.96 -13.67
CA GLU A 810 -35.29 -22.55 -12.56
C GLU A 810 -34.91 -23.24 -11.23
N LEU A 811 -34.63 -24.54 -11.27
CA LEU A 811 -34.26 -25.31 -10.08
C LEU A 811 -32.88 -24.88 -9.56
N LEU A 812 -31.90 -24.67 -10.44
CA LEU A 812 -30.53 -24.27 -10.05
C LEU A 812 -30.51 -22.83 -9.50
N GLU A 813 -31.26 -21.92 -10.12
CA GLU A 813 -31.43 -20.55 -9.62
C GLU A 813 -32.12 -20.54 -8.25
N GLY A 814 -33.12 -21.40 -8.05
CA GLY A 814 -33.76 -21.60 -6.75
C GLY A 814 -32.80 -22.04 -5.66
N VAL A 815 -31.92 -23.00 -5.96
CA VAL A 815 -30.87 -23.44 -5.02
C VAL A 815 -29.90 -22.31 -4.72
N LEU A 816 -29.41 -21.60 -5.74
CA LEU A 816 -28.41 -20.54 -5.57
C LEU A 816 -28.93 -19.27 -4.92
N LYS A 817 -30.25 -19.08 -4.90
CA LYS A 817 -30.88 -17.99 -4.16
C LYS A 817 -30.76 -18.17 -2.64
N GLU A 818 -30.86 -19.40 -2.15
CA GLU A 818 -30.76 -19.72 -0.72
C GLU A 818 -29.34 -20.16 -0.33
N HIS A 819 -28.63 -20.83 -1.26
CA HIS A 819 -27.30 -21.40 -1.09
C HIS A 819 -26.36 -20.91 -2.20
N PRO A 820 -25.95 -19.63 -2.23
CA PRO A 820 -25.07 -19.08 -3.26
C PRO A 820 -23.69 -19.75 -3.28
N GLU A 821 -23.31 -20.41 -2.19
CA GLU A 821 -22.08 -21.18 -2.03
C GLU A 821 -22.13 -22.57 -2.70
N ASP A 822 -23.30 -23.08 -3.13
CA ASP A 822 -23.37 -24.43 -3.69
C ASP A 822 -22.56 -24.57 -4.98
N LEU A 823 -21.46 -25.34 -4.90
CA LEU A 823 -20.51 -25.53 -6.01
C LEU A 823 -21.17 -26.23 -7.20
N SER A 824 -21.93 -27.28 -6.91
CA SER A 824 -22.56 -28.13 -7.92
C SER A 824 -23.59 -27.36 -8.74
N ALA A 825 -24.40 -26.56 -8.05
CA ALA A 825 -25.38 -25.68 -8.69
C ALA A 825 -24.72 -24.58 -9.53
N ASN A 826 -23.70 -23.90 -9.00
CA ASN A 826 -22.93 -22.88 -9.75
C ASN A 826 -22.29 -23.46 -11.03
N LEU A 827 -21.63 -24.62 -10.94
CA LEU A 827 -21.00 -25.28 -12.09
C LEU A 827 -22.01 -25.80 -13.11
N ALA A 828 -23.14 -26.33 -12.66
CA ALA A 828 -24.21 -26.83 -13.51
C ALA A 828 -24.89 -25.68 -14.25
N LEU A 829 -25.25 -24.60 -13.55
CA LEU A 829 -25.90 -23.44 -14.14
C LEU A 829 -24.97 -22.70 -15.11
N SER A 830 -23.71 -22.50 -14.77
CA SER A 830 -22.71 -21.94 -15.68
C SER A 830 -22.62 -22.75 -16.98
N SER A 831 -22.61 -24.09 -16.90
CA SER A 831 -22.56 -24.96 -18.08
C SER A 831 -23.82 -24.87 -18.93
N LEU A 832 -24.98 -24.74 -18.28
CA LEU A 832 -26.26 -24.57 -18.94
C LEU A 832 -26.32 -23.24 -19.72
N LEU A 833 -25.96 -22.14 -19.04
CA LEU A 833 -25.96 -20.79 -19.62
C LEU A 833 -24.96 -20.64 -20.76
N TYR A 834 -23.77 -21.24 -20.63
CA TYR A 834 -22.79 -21.28 -21.73
C TYR A 834 -23.32 -21.96 -22.98
N ARG A 835 -24.03 -23.08 -22.83
CA ARG A 835 -24.68 -23.76 -23.95
C ARG A 835 -25.81 -22.93 -24.56
N ALA A 836 -26.42 -22.06 -23.79
CA ALA A 836 -27.46 -21.12 -24.24
C ALA A 836 -26.86 -19.78 -24.78
N GLU A 837 -25.55 -19.73 -25.02
CA GLU A 837 -24.79 -18.54 -25.50
C GLU A 837 -24.82 -17.33 -24.57
N GLN A 838 -25.27 -17.49 -23.33
CA GLN A 838 -25.28 -16.47 -22.27
C GLN A 838 -23.92 -16.44 -21.54
N THR A 839 -22.87 -16.02 -22.26
CA THR A 839 -21.48 -16.13 -21.76
C THR A 839 -21.21 -15.27 -20.53
N GLN A 840 -21.79 -14.07 -20.45
CA GLN A 840 -21.57 -13.18 -19.31
C GLN A 840 -22.14 -13.78 -18.02
N ASP A 841 -23.35 -14.32 -18.07
CA ASP A 841 -24.00 -14.97 -16.93
C ASP A 841 -23.26 -16.25 -16.53
N ALA A 842 -22.78 -17.02 -17.51
CA ALA A 842 -21.94 -18.20 -17.25
C ALA A 842 -20.65 -17.83 -16.50
N VAL A 843 -20.01 -16.73 -16.87
CA VAL A 843 -18.81 -16.19 -16.19
C VAL A 843 -19.15 -15.75 -14.77
N TYR A 844 -20.30 -15.12 -14.55
CA TYR A 844 -20.76 -14.72 -13.21
C TYR A 844 -20.80 -15.93 -12.26
N TYR A 845 -21.45 -17.04 -12.64
CA TYR A 845 -21.57 -18.21 -11.78
C TYR A 845 -20.23 -18.95 -11.60
N LEU A 846 -19.31 -18.91 -12.59
CA LEU A 846 -17.96 -19.42 -12.40
C LEU A 846 -17.15 -18.57 -11.40
N LYS A 847 -17.29 -17.26 -11.45
CA LYS A 847 -16.69 -16.36 -10.48
C LYS A 847 -17.30 -16.56 -9.09
N SER A 848 -18.60 -16.77 -9.00
CA SER A 848 -19.28 -17.14 -7.75
C SER A 848 -18.75 -18.44 -7.17
N ALA A 849 -18.60 -19.48 -8.00
CA ALA A 849 -17.98 -20.74 -7.60
C ALA A 849 -16.55 -20.52 -7.07
N LEU A 850 -15.71 -19.73 -7.77
CA LEU A 850 -14.33 -19.45 -7.37
C LEU A 850 -14.24 -18.53 -6.14
N PHE A 851 -15.26 -17.71 -5.91
CA PHE A 851 -15.32 -16.93 -4.68
C PHE A 851 -15.40 -17.84 -3.45
N TYR A 852 -16.26 -18.84 -3.44
CA TYR A 852 -16.40 -19.79 -2.34
C TYR A 852 -15.32 -20.87 -2.37
N TYR A 853 -14.84 -21.27 -3.56
CA TYR A 853 -13.89 -22.36 -3.81
C TYR A 853 -12.71 -21.90 -4.69
N PRO A 854 -11.82 -21.05 -4.19
CA PRO A 854 -10.77 -20.40 -5.01
C PRO A 854 -9.86 -21.36 -5.77
N GLU A 855 -9.69 -22.58 -5.23
CA GLU A 855 -8.82 -23.61 -5.81
C GLU A 855 -9.57 -24.63 -6.68
N ASN A 856 -10.85 -24.39 -7.00
CA ASN A 856 -11.61 -25.32 -7.82
C ASN A 856 -11.09 -25.32 -9.28
N LEU A 857 -10.39 -26.40 -9.62
CA LEU A 857 -9.72 -26.55 -10.89
C LEU A 857 -10.70 -26.56 -12.09
N THR A 858 -11.93 -27.08 -11.87
CA THR A 858 -12.97 -27.14 -12.89
C THR A 858 -13.48 -25.73 -13.21
N ALA A 859 -13.80 -24.93 -12.19
CA ALA A 859 -14.24 -23.54 -12.37
C ALA A 859 -13.13 -22.70 -13.01
N THR A 860 -11.87 -22.82 -12.55
CA THR A 860 -10.71 -22.11 -13.10
C THR A 860 -10.47 -22.43 -14.57
N LYS A 861 -10.45 -23.72 -14.94
CA LYS A 861 -10.27 -24.14 -16.33
C LYS A 861 -11.40 -23.65 -17.25
N ARG A 862 -12.65 -23.72 -16.79
CA ARG A 862 -13.81 -23.23 -17.55
C ARG A 862 -13.76 -21.71 -17.72
N LEU A 863 -13.44 -20.97 -16.66
CA LEU A 863 -13.32 -19.51 -16.73
C LEU A 863 -12.20 -19.08 -17.68
N ALA A 864 -11.03 -19.72 -17.62
CA ALA A 864 -9.91 -19.46 -18.52
C ALA A 864 -10.27 -19.76 -20.00
N ALA A 865 -11.08 -20.78 -20.25
CA ALA A 865 -11.56 -21.10 -21.60
C ALA A 865 -12.55 -20.04 -22.15
N LEU A 866 -13.36 -19.42 -21.28
CA LEU A 866 -14.29 -18.36 -21.65
C LEU A 866 -13.61 -16.99 -21.82
N GLY A 867 -12.55 -16.70 -21.05
CA GLY A 867 -11.79 -15.45 -21.17
C GLY A 867 -10.88 -15.35 -22.40
N LYS A 868 -10.72 -16.45 -23.18
CA LYS A 868 -10.00 -16.49 -24.45
C LYS A 868 -10.89 -16.27 -25.68
N LYS A 869 -12.18 -16.19 -25.51
CA LYS A 869 -13.19 -15.84 -26.53
C LYS A 869 -13.76 -14.45 -26.23
#